data_411f5927518567052ddcb830986f9f64
#
_entry.id   411f5927518567052ddcb830986f9f64
#
_cell.length_a   1.000
_cell.length_b   1.000
_cell.length_c   1.000
_cell.angle_alpha   90.00
_cell.angle_beta   90.00
_cell.angle_gamma   90.00
#
_symmetry.space_group_name_H-M   'P 1'
#
loop_
_entity.id
_entity.type
_entity.pdbx_description
1 polymer ?
#
loop_
_entity_poly.entity_id
_entity_poly.type
_entity_poly.pdbx_seq_one_letter_code
_entity_poly.pdbx_strand_id
1 'polypeptide(L)'
;MEREALEKRKKIVYEFICDDLYVPMKAKEIAMILQVSKEQREELHAVLDALLEEGKVELTQKGKYVKASGRFLTGVYTGNSRGFGFVTVEGEEEDIYIPEENTNGAMHMDTVSVAVNPKKTGKRREGRIIKIISRGLHQIVGTYQSSKNFGFVVPDNQKLAQDIFIPIERSKGAVDGHKVVVEITDYGKNGKKPEGKIVEILGHINDPGTDILSIVRGFDLPTEFAPKLMKQVENVAKEVSEADMAGREDLRDWQMVTIDGEDSKDLDDAVSLTMDGENYILGVHIADVSNYVQEHSALDVEALNRGTSVYLVDRVIPMLPHALSNGICSLNAGENRLALSCIMTINQKGKVIDHKIVESVVKIDRRMTYTAVKEILEDHNEETIAAYRELVPMFEKMGELAALLRKNRMKRGSIDFDFPETKILLDKNGRPLEIKPYDRNTATKLIEDFMLIANETVAQEFFWQEIPFLYRTHETPDEEKIRKLATLIGNFGYTLHISQEEIHPKELQKLLGKIEGTPEEALISRLTLRSMKQAKYTTENTGHFGLAASCYCHFTSPIRRYPDLQIHRIIKETLRGRMNHKRMTHYETILPEVAKHSSETERRADEAERETEKLKKAQYMAEHIGEVYEGVISGVASYGMYVELPNTVEGLVHVTSLTDDYYQYFEDTFELVGEVTNRHYKLGQKVYIRVIGVDEIVRTIDFELTEATGTGEMKNGKRID
;
A
#
# COMPACT_ATOMS: atom_id res chain seq x y z
N MET A 1 -36.56 29.55 6.77
CA MET A 1 -35.76 30.60 7.46
C MET A 1 -34.59 30.97 6.57
N GLU A 2 -34.37 32.28 6.32
CA GLU A 2 -33.21 32.71 5.55
C GLU A 2 -31.89 32.34 6.28
N ARG A 3 -30.87 31.95 5.56
CA ARG A 3 -29.60 31.44 6.13
C ARG A 3 -28.95 32.42 7.11
N GLU A 4 -29.02 33.71 6.81
CA GLU A 4 -28.47 34.77 7.66
C GLU A 4 -29.23 34.94 9.00
N ALA A 5 -30.56 34.78 8.97
CA ALA A 5 -31.41 34.82 10.15
C ALA A 5 -31.17 33.60 11.06
N LEU A 6 -30.92 32.41 10.48
CA LEU A 6 -30.57 31.20 11.22
C LEU A 6 -29.24 31.39 11.98
N GLU A 7 -28.21 31.92 11.33
CA GLU A 7 -26.89 32.12 11.96
C GLU A 7 -26.94 33.10 13.11
N LYS A 8 -27.68 34.22 12.98
CA LYS A 8 -27.89 35.18 14.08
C LYS A 8 -28.58 34.56 15.28
N ARG A 9 -29.61 33.74 15.06
CA ARG A 9 -30.35 33.06 16.13
C ARG A 9 -29.50 31.94 16.79
N LYS A 10 -28.74 31.20 16.01
CA LYS A 10 -27.79 30.21 16.53
C LYS A 10 -26.79 30.83 17.48
N LYS A 11 -26.27 32.01 17.14
CA LYS A 11 -25.33 32.74 18.00
C LYS A 11 -25.96 33.10 19.35
N ILE A 12 -27.17 33.64 19.34
CA ILE A 12 -27.90 34.04 20.57
C ILE A 12 -28.19 32.81 21.48
N VAL A 13 -28.73 31.74 20.89
CA VAL A 13 -29.06 30.54 21.65
C VAL A 13 -27.78 29.86 22.19
N TYR A 14 -26.72 29.86 21.42
CA TYR A 14 -25.44 29.28 21.84
C TYR A 14 -24.80 30.10 22.96
N GLU A 15 -24.76 31.44 22.87
CA GLU A 15 -24.28 32.32 23.94
C GLU A 15 -25.07 32.12 25.24
N PHE A 16 -26.39 31.97 25.14
CA PHE A 16 -27.25 31.66 26.28
C PHE A 16 -26.90 30.32 26.94
N ILE A 17 -26.65 29.27 26.15
CA ILE A 17 -26.29 27.93 26.68
C ILE A 17 -24.86 27.93 27.24
N CYS A 18 -23.99 28.82 26.79
CA CYS A 18 -22.62 28.96 27.27
C CYS A 18 -22.46 29.89 28.50
N ASP A 19 -23.51 30.54 28.94
CA ASP A 19 -23.50 31.42 30.10
C ASP A 19 -23.19 30.63 31.39
N ASP A 20 -22.37 31.19 32.26
CA ASP A 20 -21.92 30.55 33.51
C ASP A 20 -23.09 30.25 34.48
N LEU A 21 -24.20 30.97 34.36
CA LEU A 21 -25.44 30.79 35.16
C LEU A 21 -26.40 29.79 34.50
N TYR A 22 -26.07 29.27 33.30
CA TYR A 22 -26.95 28.36 32.59
C TYR A 22 -27.05 27.00 33.30
N VAL A 23 -28.28 26.54 33.54
CA VAL A 23 -28.56 25.18 34.05
C VAL A 23 -29.11 24.33 32.93
N PRO A 24 -28.76 23.05 32.79
CA PRO A 24 -29.28 22.19 31.73
C PRO A 24 -30.81 22.21 31.63
N MET A 25 -31.33 22.57 30.43
CA MET A 25 -32.77 22.82 30.20
C MET A 25 -33.25 22.06 28.98
N LYS A 26 -34.55 21.73 28.95
CA LYS A 26 -35.24 21.22 27.77
C LYS A 26 -35.64 22.35 26.83
N ALA A 27 -35.87 22.07 25.54
CA ALA A 27 -36.26 23.09 24.55
C ALA A 27 -37.43 23.98 24.99
N LYS A 28 -38.42 23.42 25.69
CA LYS A 28 -39.54 24.19 26.23
C LYS A 28 -39.15 25.19 27.34
N GLU A 29 -38.17 24.84 28.15
CA GLU A 29 -37.62 25.70 29.21
C GLU A 29 -36.78 26.83 28.61
N ILE A 30 -35.97 26.50 27.60
CA ILE A 30 -35.18 27.49 26.81
C ILE A 30 -36.11 28.50 26.12
N ALA A 31 -37.21 27.99 25.48
CA ALA A 31 -38.20 28.83 24.83
C ALA A 31 -38.88 29.80 25.81
N MET A 32 -39.10 29.39 27.05
CA MET A 32 -39.74 30.20 28.10
C MET A 32 -38.78 31.33 28.54
N ILE A 33 -37.51 31.03 28.79
CA ILE A 33 -36.53 32.00 29.24
C ILE A 33 -36.18 33.01 28.13
N LEU A 34 -36.03 32.53 26.89
CA LEU A 34 -35.80 33.39 25.74
C LEU A 34 -37.03 34.08 25.20
N GLN A 35 -38.19 33.93 25.89
CA GLN A 35 -39.49 34.52 25.55
C GLN A 35 -39.93 34.27 24.08
N VAL A 36 -39.65 33.05 23.59
CA VAL A 36 -40.00 32.65 22.22
C VAL A 36 -41.52 32.38 22.15
N SER A 37 -42.20 33.05 21.24
CA SER A 37 -43.66 32.88 21.02
C SER A 37 -44.00 31.46 20.54
N LYS A 38 -45.27 31.03 20.72
CA LYS A 38 -45.68 29.70 20.29
C LYS A 38 -45.46 29.42 18.82
N GLU A 39 -45.60 30.45 17.97
CA GLU A 39 -45.43 30.41 16.51
C GLU A 39 -43.93 30.26 16.10
N GLN A 40 -43.03 30.72 16.95
CA GLN A 40 -41.58 30.67 16.69
C GLN A 40 -40.88 29.46 17.33
N ARG A 41 -41.62 28.55 17.99
CA ARG A 41 -41.02 27.37 18.64
C ARG A 41 -40.44 26.36 17.66
N GLU A 42 -41.02 26.23 16.48
CA GLU A 42 -40.47 25.36 15.43
C GLU A 42 -39.11 25.94 14.93
N GLU A 43 -38.99 27.26 14.88
CA GLU A 43 -37.72 27.90 14.53
C GLU A 43 -36.66 27.71 15.62
N LEU A 44 -37.05 27.77 16.90
CA LEU A 44 -36.12 27.45 18.00
C LEU A 44 -35.67 25.99 17.95
N HIS A 45 -36.58 25.04 17.65
CA HIS A 45 -36.18 23.67 17.45
C HIS A 45 -35.18 23.51 16.30
N ALA A 46 -35.42 24.14 15.16
CA ALA A 46 -34.49 24.14 14.03
C ALA A 46 -33.12 24.73 14.39
N VAL A 47 -33.10 25.78 15.24
CA VAL A 47 -31.84 26.36 15.76
C VAL A 47 -31.10 25.42 16.71
N LEU A 48 -31.82 24.78 17.64
CA LEU A 48 -31.25 23.85 18.59
C LEU A 48 -30.76 22.58 17.88
N ASP A 49 -31.50 22.09 16.88
CA ASP A 49 -31.10 20.95 16.05
C ASP A 49 -29.85 21.29 15.23
N ALA A 50 -29.79 22.50 14.65
CA ALA A 50 -28.58 22.97 13.95
C ALA A 50 -27.37 23.09 14.90
N LEU A 51 -27.55 23.56 16.14
CA LEU A 51 -26.48 23.62 17.13
C LEU A 51 -26.03 22.24 17.60
N LEU A 52 -26.96 21.26 17.67
CA LEU A 52 -26.65 19.85 17.93
C LEU A 52 -25.88 19.25 16.74
N GLU A 53 -26.34 19.52 15.52
CA GLU A 53 -25.66 19.07 14.29
C GLU A 53 -24.25 19.66 14.15
N GLU A 54 -24.05 20.89 14.59
CA GLU A 54 -22.74 21.55 14.63
C GLU A 54 -21.88 21.09 15.81
N GLY A 55 -22.44 20.26 16.69
CA GLY A 55 -21.79 19.77 17.88
C GLY A 55 -21.46 20.83 18.93
N LYS A 56 -22.06 22.03 18.85
CA LYS A 56 -21.86 23.13 19.83
C LYS A 56 -22.58 22.89 21.12
N VAL A 57 -23.67 22.13 21.08
CA VAL A 57 -24.45 21.72 22.26
C VAL A 57 -24.71 20.23 22.23
N GLU A 58 -24.95 19.64 23.38
CA GLU A 58 -25.24 18.23 23.59
C GLU A 58 -26.57 18.04 24.33
N LEU A 59 -27.19 16.86 24.14
CA LEU A 59 -28.34 16.44 24.94
C LEU A 59 -27.89 15.48 26.05
N THR A 60 -28.25 15.80 27.29
CA THR A 60 -28.10 14.85 28.40
C THR A 60 -29.04 13.66 28.24
N GLN A 61 -28.81 12.58 28.95
CA GLN A 61 -29.75 11.40 29.00
C GLN A 61 -31.19 11.78 29.33
N LYS A 62 -31.41 12.93 30.00
CA LYS A 62 -32.73 13.46 30.33
C LYS A 62 -33.32 14.40 29.28
N GLY A 63 -32.69 14.51 28.10
CA GLY A 63 -33.10 15.35 26.96
C GLY A 63 -32.97 16.86 27.25
N LYS A 64 -31.98 17.25 28.04
CA LYS A 64 -31.67 18.66 28.33
C LYS A 64 -30.46 19.11 27.54
N TYR A 65 -30.48 20.31 26.99
CA TYR A 65 -29.38 20.93 26.25
C TYR A 65 -28.29 21.41 27.20
N VAL A 66 -27.05 21.14 26.85
CA VAL A 66 -25.84 21.61 27.57
C VAL A 66 -24.79 22.05 26.55
N LYS A 67 -23.89 22.90 26.95
CA LYS A 67 -22.68 23.20 26.17
C LYS A 67 -21.91 21.92 25.96
N ALA A 68 -21.52 21.66 24.72
CA ALA A 68 -20.73 20.48 24.43
C ALA A 68 -19.37 20.57 25.14
N SER A 69 -19.02 19.53 25.87
CA SER A 69 -17.78 19.44 26.67
C SER A 69 -16.62 18.82 25.92
N GLY A 70 -16.86 18.34 24.69
CA GLY A 70 -15.90 17.62 23.88
C GLY A 70 -15.16 18.47 22.84
N ARG A 71 -13.93 18.08 22.51
CA ARG A 71 -13.20 18.56 21.35
C ARG A 71 -13.79 17.87 20.13
N PHE A 72 -14.24 18.65 19.13
CA PHE A 72 -14.74 18.11 17.86
C PHE A 72 -13.57 18.00 16.89
N LEU A 73 -13.43 16.83 16.30
CA LEU A 73 -12.42 16.54 15.31
C LEU A 73 -13.08 16.01 14.05
N THR A 74 -12.46 16.25 12.91
CA THR A 74 -12.87 15.67 11.63
C THR A 74 -11.86 14.60 11.23
N GLY A 75 -12.33 13.43 10.86
CA GLY A 75 -11.47 12.33 10.44
C GLY A 75 -12.19 11.30 9.60
N VAL A 76 -11.47 10.28 9.19
CA VAL A 76 -11.99 9.16 8.40
C VAL A 76 -12.34 7.98 9.30
N TYR A 77 -13.57 7.47 9.18
CA TYR A 77 -14.05 6.34 9.96
C TYR A 77 -13.65 5.02 9.33
N THR A 78 -12.96 4.19 10.08
CA THR A 78 -12.64 2.79 9.73
C THR A 78 -13.52 1.86 10.54
N GLY A 79 -14.46 1.18 9.87
CA GLY A 79 -15.36 0.22 10.51
C GLY A 79 -14.71 -1.13 10.81
N ASN A 80 -15.43 -1.95 11.58
CA ASN A 80 -15.09 -3.34 11.89
C ASN A 80 -16.34 -4.21 11.78
N SER A 81 -16.19 -5.49 11.41
CA SER A 81 -17.31 -6.45 11.28
C SER A 81 -18.15 -6.63 12.55
N ARG A 82 -17.61 -6.32 13.72
CA ARG A 82 -18.31 -6.36 15.01
C ARG A 82 -19.11 -5.10 15.32
N GLY A 83 -19.22 -4.14 14.38
CA GLY A 83 -20.01 -2.92 14.51
C GLY A 83 -19.28 -1.71 15.09
N PHE A 84 -18.19 -1.87 15.84
CA PHE A 84 -17.36 -0.76 16.31
C PHE A 84 -16.41 -0.27 15.22
N GLY A 85 -15.70 0.84 15.47
CA GLY A 85 -14.66 1.31 14.55
C GLY A 85 -13.74 2.34 15.17
N PHE A 86 -12.94 2.97 14.31
CA PHE A 86 -11.94 3.97 14.69
C PHE A 86 -12.05 5.18 13.77
N VAL A 87 -11.78 6.36 14.30
CA VAL A 87 -11.65 7.58 13.49
C VAL A 87 -10.21 8.03 13.52
N THR A 88 -9.58 8.01 12.35
CA THR A 88 -8.24 8.55 12.12
C THR A 88 -8.34 10.02 11.80
N VAL A 89 -7.68 10.87 12.58
CA VAL A 89 -7.68 12.34 12.42
C VAL A 89 -6.29 12.80 12.00
N GLU A 90 -6.21 13.60 10.95
CA GLU A 90 -4.95 14.13 10.45
C GLU A 90 -4.27 15.00 11.53
N GLY A 91 -2.99 14.71 11.83
CA GLY A 91 -2.21 15.40 12.86
C GLY A 91 -2.44 14.93 14.29
N GLU A 92 -3.26 13.90 14.52
CA GLU A 92 -3.40 13.24 15.82
C GLU A 92 -2.67 11.88 15.79
N GLU A 93 -1.98 11.52 16.85
CA GLU A 93 -1.17 10.29 16.92
C GLU A 93 -1.99 9.03 17.20
N GLU A 94 -3.13 9.16 17.91
CA GLU A 94 -3.98 8.05 18.31
C GLU A 94 -5.33 8.11 17.61
N ASP A 95 -5.76 6.99 17.03
CA ASP A 95 -7.12 6.83 16.53
C ASP A 95 -8.15 6.90 17.67
N ILE A 96 -9.32 7.44 17.34
CA ILE A 96 -10.43 7.56 18.28
C ILE A 96 -11.31 6.33 18.17
N TYR A 97 -11.41 5.53 19.23
CA TYR A 97 -12.30 4.38 19.28
C TYR A 97 -13.78 4.79 19.32
N ILE A 98 -14.61 4.21 18.45
CA ILE A 98 -16.05 4.46 18.35
C ILE A 98 -16.80 3.16 18.65
N PRO A 99 -17.48 3.04 19.79
CA PRO A 99 -18.37 1.92 20.09
C PRO A 99 -19.50 1.81 19.07
N GLU A 100 -20.07 0.63 18.90
CA GLU A 100 -21.16 0.36 17.94
C GLU A 100 -22.34 1.34 18.10
N GLU A 101 -22.78 1.58 19.33
CA GLU A 101 -23.87 2.50 19.65
C GLU A 101 -23.59 3.96 19.34
N ASN A 102 -22.32 4.33 19.12
CA ASN A 102 -21.85 5.68 18.87
C ASN A 102 -21.47 5.94 17.40
N THR A 103 -21.67 4.98 16.51
CA THR A 103 -21.31 5.09 15.07
C THR A 103 -22.24 5.99 14.28
N ASN A 104 -23.46 6.23 14.76
CA ASN A 104 -24.47 7.09 14.13
C ASN A 104 -24.71 6.77 12.63
N GLY A 105 -24.63 5.49 12.24
CA GLY A 105 -24.81 5.04 10.86
C GLY A 105 -23.65 5.38 9.92
N ALA A 106 -22.47 5.66 10.46
CA ALA A 106 -21.27 5.79 9.66
C ALA A 106 -20.83 4.44 9.10
N MET A 107 -20.38 4.43 7.86
CA MET A 107 -19.79 3.29 7.17
C MET A 107 -18.29 3.50 6.99
N HIS A 108 -17.58 2.41 6.75
CA HIS A 108 -16.15 2.46 6.46
C HIS A 108 -15.82 3.51 5.39
N MET A 109 -14.72 4.25 5.58
CA MET A 109 -14.24 5.37 4.74
C MET A 109 -15.09 6.64 4.77
N ASP A 110 -16.16 6.71 5.57
CA ASP A 110 -16.90 7.97 5.72
C ASP A 110 -16.03 9.03 6.40
N THR A 111 -16.06 10.27 5.88
CA THR A 111 -15.51 11.42 6.59
C THR A 111 -16.54 11.88 7.61
N VAL A 112 -16.14 11.92 8.87
CA VAL A 112 -17.06 12.16 9.99
C VAL A 112 -16.57 13.27 10.90
N SER A 113 -17.51 13.92 11.58
CA SER A 113 -17.22 14.77 12.73
C SER A 113 -17.46 13.95 14.01
N VAL A 114 -16.44 13.87 14.85
CA VAL A 114 -16.45 13.08 16.08
C VAL A 114 -16.31 13.97 17.31
N ALA A 115 -17.16 13.76 18.31
CA ALA A 115 -16.99 14.33 19.65
C ALA A 115 -16.14 13.37 20.47
N VAL A 116 -15.01 13.87 20.99
CA VAL A 116 -14.07 13.07 21.76
C VAL A 116 -14.37 13.19 23.24
N ASN A 117 -14.52 12.08 23.92
CA ASN A 117 -14.68 12.06 25.37
C ASN A 117 -13.38 12.44 26.08
N PRO A 118 -13.45 13.12 27.25
CA PRO A 118 -12.26 13.42 28.05
C PRO A 118 -11.49 12.13 28.38
N LYS A 119 -10.19 12.12 28.13
CA LYS A 119 -9.33 10.94 28.35
C LYS A 119 -9.36 10.56 29.83
N LYS A 120 -9.87 9.39 30.17
CA LYS A 120 -9.69 8.81 31.51
C LYS A 120 -8.32 8.14 31.54
N THR A 121 -7.52 8.44 32.58
CA THR A 121 -6.15 7.93 32.76
C THR A 121 -6.10 6.41 32.52
N GLY A 122 -5.26 5.98 31.58
CA GLY A 122 -5.05 4.54 31.26
C GLY A 122 -6.03 3.89 30.30
N LYS A 123 -7.01 4.62 29.70
CA LYS A 123 -7.96 4.07 28.70
C LYS A 123 -7.73 4.68 27.34
N ARG A 124 -8.06 3.91 26.27
CA ARG A 124 -8.08 4.40 24.87
C ARG A 124 -8.99 5.63 24.75
N ARG A 125 -8.64 6.52 23.84
CA ARG A 125 -9.46 7.67 23.47
C ARG A 125 -10.75 7.19 22.84
N GLU A 126 -11.89 7.56 23.42
CA GLU A 126 -13.24 7.14 22.97
C GLU A 126 -14.00 8.34 22.46
N GLY A 127 -14.82 8.15 21.42
CA GLY A 127 -15.61 9.21 20.84
C GLY A 127 -17.00 8.74 20.38
N ARG A 128 -17.78 9.72 19.89
CA ARG A 128 -19.08 9.51 19.28
C ARG A 128 -19.15 10.28 17.97
N ILE A 129 -19.61 9.64 16.91
CA ILE A 129 -19.84 10.31 15.63
C ILE A 129 -21.08 11.18 15.75
N ILE A 130 -20.90 12.48 15.49
CA ILE A 130 -21.95 13.49 15.54
C ILE A 130 -22.60 13.66 14.17
N LYS A 131 -21.75 13.68 13.12
CA LYS A 131 -22.22 13.92 11.76
C LYS A 131 -21.34 13.19 10.75
N ILE A 132 -21.97 12.68 9.72
CA ILE A 132 -21.28 12.20 8.51
C ILE A 132 -21.18 13.39 7.57
N ILE A 133 -19.94 13.81 7.25
CA ILE A 133 -19.63 14.96 6.40
C ILE A 133 -19.74 14.54 4.94
N SER A 134 -19.11 13.42 4.58
CA SER A 134 -19.20 12.83 3.25
C SER A 134 -19.15 11.30 3.34
N ARG A 135 -19.83 10.64 2.40
CA ARG A 135 -19.77 9.19 2.26
C ARG A 135 -18.51 8.79 1.51
N GLY A 136 -17.80 7.80 2.02
CA GLY A 136 -16.59 7.26 1.40
C GLY A 136 -16.89 6.18 0.37
N LEU A 137 -17.92 5.36 0.63
CA LEU A 137 -18.31 4.26 -0.26
C LEU A 137 -19.68 4.51 -0.87
N HIS A 138 -19.74 4.52 -2.20
CA HIS A 138 -20.98 4.60 -2.98
C HIS A 138 -21.33 3.25 -3.60
N GLN A 139 -20.32 2.42 -3.86
CA GLN A 139 -20.47 1.07 -4.40
C GLN A 139 -19.79 0.06 -3.47
N ILE A 140 -20.35 -1.13 -3.40
CA ILE A 140 -19.86 -2.23 -2.58
C ILE A 140 -19.89 -3.49 -3.42
N VAL A 141 -18.85 -4.30 -3.30
CA VAL A 141 -18.81 -5.64 -3.88
C VAL A 141 -19.17 -6.66 -2.81
N GLY A 142 -19.92 -7.67 -3.20
CA GLY A 142 -20.29 -8.74 -2.28
C GLY A 142 -21.01 -9.91 -2.96
N THR A 143 -21.41 -10.87 -2.16
CA THR A 143 -22.12 -12.07 -2.61
C THR A 143 -23.62 -11.90 -2.42
N TYR A 144 -24.38 -12.05 -3.49
CA TYR A 144 -25.83 -11.98 -3.44
C TYR A 144 -26.43 -13.28 -2.89
N GLN A 145 -27.32 -13.13 -1.91
CA GLN A 145 -28.12 -14.19 -1.32
C GLN A 145 -29.59 -13.90 -1.60
N SER A 146 -30.23 -14.80 -2.35
CA SER A 146 -31.60 -14.60 -2.78
C SER A 146 -32.61 -15.12 -1.76
N SER A 147 -33.75 -14.42 -1.67
CA SER A 147 -34.95 -14.86 -0.94
C SER A 147 -36.17 -14.73 -1.87
N LYS A 148 -37.34 -15.20 -1.45
CA LYS A 148 -38.55 -15.24 -2.30
C LYS A 148 -38.91 -13.90 -2.95
N ASN A 149 -38.84 -12.79 -2.17
CA ASN A 149 -39.31 -11.46 -2.59
C ASN A 149 -38.23 -10.36 -2.47
N PHE A 150 -37.03 -10.69 -2.05
CA PHE A 150 -35.93 -9.77 -1.86
C PHE A 150 -34.61 -10.55 -1.82
N GLY A 151 -33.50 -9.86 -1.74
CA GLY A 151 -32.20 -10.47 -1.46
C GLY A 151 -31.35 -9.58 -0.56
N PHE A 152 -30.23 -10.12 -0.16
CA PHE A 152 -29.17 -9.39 0.53
C PHE A 152 -27.87 -9.57 -0.21
N VAL A 153 -27.00 -8.56 -0.12
CA VAL A 153 -25.62 -8.70 -0.51
C VAL A 153 -24.77 -8.67 0.74
N VAL A 154 -24.05 -9.76 0.96
CA VAL A 154 -23.02 -9.87 2.00
C VAL A 154 -21.74 -9.24 1.47
N PRO A 155 -21.28 -8.10 2.04
CA PRO A 155 -20.08 -7.44 1.55
C PRO A 155 -18.82 -8.31 1.68
N ASP A 156 -17.93 -8.24 0.69
CA ASP A 156 -16.62 -8.90 0.75
C ASP A 156 -15.66 -8.16 1.71
N ASN A 157 -15.89 -6.86 1.90
CA ASN A 157 -15.11 -6.03 2.80
C ASN A 157 -15.59 -6.21 4.25
N GLN A 158 -14.79 -6.88 5.06
CA GLN A 158 -15.05 -7.14 6.48
C GLN A 158 -15.11 -5.88 7.38
N LYS A 159 -14.72 -4.73 6.86
CA LYS A 159 -14.90 -3.45 7.56
C LYS A 159 -16.34 -2.93 7.49
N LEU A 160 -17.22 -3.65 6.76
CA LEU A 160 -18.66 -3.39 6.68
C LEU A 160 -19.40 -4.41 7.55
N ALA A 161 -20.08 -3.93 8.60
CA ALA A 161 -20.74 -4.78 9.58
C ALA A 161 -22.15 -5.27 9.16
N GLN A 162 -22.72 -4.71 8.08
CA GLN A 162 -24.11 -4.95 7.71
C GLN A 162 -24.26 -5.38 6.26
N ASP A 163 -25.16 -6.37 6.04
CA ASP A 163 -25.59 -6.74 4.71
C ASP A 163 -26.43 -5.64 4.06
N ILE A 164 -26.37 -5.53 2.75
CA ILE A 164 -27.13 -4.57 1.97
C ILE A 164 -28.42 -5.22 1.49
N PHE A 165 -29.55 -4.64 1.84
CA PHE A 165 -30.86 -5.09 1.38
C PHE A 165 -31.07 -4.73 -0.10
N ILE A 166 -31.53 -5.69 -0.91
CA ILE A 166 -31.80 -5.53 -2.34
C ILE A 166 -33.25 -5.89 -2.64
N PRO A 167 -34.09 -4.91 -2.98
CA PRO A 167 -35.43 -5.18 -3.53
C PRO A 167 -35.32 -6.04 -4.79
N ILE A 168 -36.30 -6.93 -5.02
CA ILE A 168 -36.26 -7.86 -6.15
C ILE A 168 -36.19 -7.14 -7.50
N GLU A 169 -36.86 -5.99 -7.65
CA GLU A 169 -36.88 -5.15 -8.84
C GLU A 169 -35.51 -4.53 -9.14
N ARG A 170 -34.63 -4.47 -8.14
CA ARG A 170 -33.29 -3.90 -8.23
C ARG A 170 -32.17 -4.95 -8.24
N SER A 171 -32.55 -6.24 -8.28
CA SER A 171 -31.62 -7.37 -8.27
C SER A 171 -30.95 -7.63 -9.62
N LYS A 172 -31.39 -6.98 -10.71
CA LYS A 172 -30.83 -7.14 -12.07
C LYS A 172 -30.79 -8.59 -12.55
N GLY A 173 -31.64 -9.47 -11.99
CA GLY A 173 -31.66 -10.89 -12.31
C GLY A 173 -30.53 -11.71 -11.65
N ALA A 174 -29.88 -11.19 -10.65
CA ALA A 174 -28.89 -11.95 -9.88
C ALA A 174 -29.54 -13.15 -9.21
N VAL A 175 -28.81 -14.27 -9.18
CA VAL A 175 -29.18 -15.49 -8.47
C VAL A 175 -28.26 -15.72 -7.28
N ASP A 176 -28.64 -16.64 -6.41
CA ASP A 176 -27.87 -16.99 -5.22
C ASP A 176 -26.42 -17.35 -5.57
N GLY A 177 -25.46 -16.83 -4.82
CA GLY A 177 -24.03 -17.05 -5.09
C GLY A 177 -23.38 -16.14 -6.15
N HIS A 178 -24.14 -15.23 -6.80
CA HIS A 178 -23.53 -14.24 -7.70
C HIS A 178 -22.69 -13.22 -6.92
N LYS A 179 -21.47 -12.98 -7.38
CA LYS A 179 -20.66 -11.80 -7.01
C LYS A 179 -21.20 -10.60 -7.78
N VAL A 180 -21.52 -9.53 -7.06
CA VAL A 180 -22.20 -8.36 -7.59
C VAL A 180 -21.58 -7.06 -7.11
N VAL A 181 -21.72 -6.02 -7.91
CA VAL A 181 -21.45 -4.64 -7.51
C VAL A 181 -22.79 -3.98 -7.19
N VAL A 182 -22.90 -3.43 -6.01
CA VAL A 182 -24.10 -2.76 -5.50
C VAL A 182 -23.84 -1.28 -5.32
N GLU A 183 -24.69 -0.43 -5.90
CA GLU A 183 -24.74 0.98 -5.57
C GLU A 183 -25.70 1.19 -4.39
N ILE A 184 -25.19 1.86 -3.33
CA ILE A 184 -25.98 2.15 -2.13
C ILE A 184 -26.97 3.26 -2.45
N THR A 185 -28.26 2.99 -2.28
CA THR A 185 -29.34 3.96 -2.51
C THR A 185 -29.85 4.58 -1.21
N ASP A 186 -29.77 3.86 -0.10
CA ASP A 186 -30.04 4.34 1.26
C ASP A 186 -29.02 3.71 2.22
N TYR A 187 -28.35 4.54 3.00
CA TYR A 187 -27.35 4.09 3.97
C TYR A 187 -27.94 3.58 5.30
N GLY A 188 -29.25 3.56 5.40
CA GLY A 188 -29.96 3.19 6.63
C GLY A 188 -29.84 4.27 7.72
N LYS A 189 -30.91 4.48 8.46
CA LYS A 189 -30.96 5.34 9.65
C LYS A 189 -31.76 4.65 10.74
N ASN A 190 -31.43 4.93 12.00
CA ASN A 190 -32.18 4.44 13.15
C ASN A 190 -32.35 2.91 13.19
N GLY A 191 -31.27 2.16 12.93
CA GLY A 191 -31.28 0.69 13.00
C GLY A 191 -31.82 -0.02 11.76
N LYS A 192 -32.17 0.70 10.68
CA LYS A 192 -32.52 0.10 9.39
C LYS A 192 -31.24 -0.32 8.66
N LYS A 193 -31.25 -1.50 8.04
CA LYS A 193 -30.16 -1.95 7.16
C LYS A 193 -30.03 -1.04 5.94
N PRO A 194 -28.83 -0.87 5.39
CA PRO A 194 -28.63 -0.14 4.13
C PRO A 194 -29.37 -0.84 2.98
N GLU A 195 -29.83 -0.04 2.00
CA GLU A 195 -30.51 -0.53 0.80
C GLU A 195 -29.69 -0.17 -0.44
N GLY A 196 -29.66 -1.04 -1.43
CA GLY A 196 -28.93 -0.86 -2.67
C GLY A 196 -29.64 -1.38 -3.90
N LYS A 197 -29.02 -1.14 -5.05
CA LYS A 197 -29.36 -1.73 -6.35
C LYS A 197 -28.13 -2.39 -6.96
N ILE A 198 -28.29 -3.56 -7.56
CA ILE A 198 -27.21 -4.22 -8.29
C ILE A 198 -26.97 -3.47 -9.60
N VAL A 199 -25.74 -3.01 -9.80
CA VAL A 199 -25.31 -2.30 -11.01
C VAL A 199 -24.51 -3.19 -11.95
N GLU A 200 -23.82 -4.21 -11.42
CA GLU A 200 -23.03 -5.16 -12.22
C GLU A 200 -23.11 -6.55 -11.58
N ILE A 201 -23.17 -7.60 -12.42
CA ILE A 201 -23.00 -9.01 -12.02
C ILE A 201 -21.64 -9.43 -12.55
N LEU A 202 -20.72 -9.81 -11.66
CA LEU A 202 -19.34 -10.17 -12.00
C LEU A 202 -19.22 -11.62 -12.46
N GLY A 203 -20.12 -12.50 -12.00
CA GLY A 203 -20.16 -13.93 -12.25
C GLY A 203 -20.62 -14.68 -11.00
N HIS A 204 -20.69 -16.00 -11.09
CA HIS A 204 -20.94 -16.82 -9.91
C HIS A 204 -19.65 -17.03 -9.11
N ILE A 205 -19.74 -17.20 -7.80
CA ILE A 205 -18.59 -17.40 -6.90
C ILE A 205 -17.70 -18.58 -7.34
N ASN A 206 -18.26 -19.57 -8.03
CA ASN A 206 -17.52 -20.73 -8.54
C ASN A 206 -16.96 -20.53 -9.96
N ASP A 207 -17.23 -19.39 -10.61
CA ASP A 207 -16.72 -19.13 -11.95
C ASP A 207 -15.24 -18.70 -11.89
N PRO A 208 -14.37 -19.27 -12.75
CA PRO A 208 -12.96 -18.92 -12.79
C PRO A 208 -12.72 -17.42 -12.97
N GLY A 209 -11.88 -16.82 -12.12
CA GLY A 209 -11.49 -15.42 -12.19
C GLY A 209 -12.49 -14.41 -11.61
N THR A 210 -13.69 -14.85 -11.20
CA THR A 210 -14.69 -13.99 -10.52
C THR A 210 -14.17 -13.53 -9.15
N ASP A 211 -13.40 -14.36 -8.49
CA ASP A 211 -12.76 -14.09 -7.21
C ASP A 211 -11.79 -12.88 -7.28
N ILE A 212 -10.86 -12.89 -8.23
CA ILE A 212 -9.93 -11.75 -8.46
C ILE A 212 -10.69 -10.52 -8.96
N LEU A 213 -11.66 -10.69 -9.88
CA LEU A 213 -12.46 -9.58 -10.39
C LEU A 213 -13.26 -8.89 -9.28
N SER A 214 -13.73 -9.65 -8.29
CA SER A 214 -14.38 -9.13 -7.09
C SER A 214 -13.45 -8.20 -6.29
N ILE A 215 -12.18 -8.58 -6.11
CA ILE A 215 -11.18 -7.73 -5.44
C ILE A 215 -10.91 -6.49 -6.28
N VAL A 216 -10.68 -6.64 -7.59
CA VAL A 216 -10.44 -5.52 -8.52
C VAL A 216 -11.54 -4.46 -8.43
N ARG A 217 -12.81 -4.90 -8.43
CA ARG A 217 -13.96 -4.01 -8.28
C ARG A 217 -14.09 -3.43 -6.87
N GLY A 218 -13.73 -4.23 -5.86
CA GLY A 218 -13.74 -3.79 -4.45
C GLY A 218 -12.76 -2.65 -4.15
N PHE A 219 -11.66 -2.60 -4.89
CA PHE A 219 -10.66 -1.52 -4.83
C PHE A 219 -10.88 -0.43 -5.88
N ASP A 220 -11.98 -0.47 -6.64
CA ASP A 220 -12.28 0.47 -7.72
C ASP A 220 -11.11 0.64 -8.69
N LEU A 221 -10.48 -0.48 -9.08
CA LEU A 221 -9.37 -0.47 -10.03
C LEU A 221 -9.91 -0.43 -11.48
N PRO A 222 -9.42 0.49 -12.33
CA PRO A 222 -9.88 0.63 -13.69
C PRO A 222 -9.32 -0.47 -14.58
N THR A 223 -10.16 -1.42 -15.00
CA THR A 223 -9.77 -2.57 -15.82
C THR A 223 -9.65 -2.29 -17.31
N GLU A 224 -10.41 -1.30 -17.80
CA GLU A 224 -10.49 -0.99 -19.22
C GLU A 224 -10.09 0.45 -19.51
N PHE A 225 -9.59 0.70 -20.70
CA PHE A 225 -9.37 2.04 -21.21
C PHE A 225 -10.58 2.47 -22.05
N ALA A 226 -10.96 3.74 -21.96
CA ALA A 226 -12.08 4.28 -22.72
C ALA A 226 -11.89 4.03 -24.24
N PRO A 227 -12.94 3.59 -24.97
CA PRO A 227 -12.82 3.28 -26.41
C PRO A 227 -12.32 4.46 -27.24
N LYS A 228 -12.66 5.69 -26.85
CA LYS A 228 -12.16 6.92 -27.49
C LYS A 228 -10.65 7.09 -27.33
N LEU A 229 -10.11 6.72 -26.16
CA LEU A 229 -8.67 6.74 -25.89
C LEU A 229 -7.96 5.67 -26.71
N MET A 230 -8.51 4.45 -26.77
CA MET A 230 -7.92 3.35 -27.54
C MET A 230 -7.82 3.67 -29.04
N LYS A 231 -8.80 4.37 -29.62
CA LYS A 231 -8.70 4.89 -30.99
C LYS A 231 -7.56 5.88 -31.21
N GLN A 232 -7.22 6.69 -30.20
CA GLN A 232 -6.05 7.57 -30.27
C GLN A 232 -4.75 6.78 -30.23
N VAL A 233 -4.70 5.74 -29.38
CA VAL A 233 -3.56 4.85 -29.24
C VAL A 233 -3.23 4.09 -30.54
N GLU A 234 -4.24 3.73 -31.33
CA GLU A 234 -4.05 3.10 -32.65
C GLU A 234 -3.21 3.96 -33.61
N ASN A 235 -3.21 5.27 -33.43
CA ASN A 235 -2.46 6.23 -34.24
C ASN A 235 -1.07 6.57 -33.66
N VAL A 236 -0.71 6.02 -32.51
CA VAL A 236 0.63 6.19 -31.94
C VAL A 236 1.65 5.47 -32.82
N ALA A 237 2.77 6.13 -33.06
CA ALA A 237 3.87 5.57 -33.86
C ALA A 237 4.31 4.21 -33.31
N LYS A 238 4.56 3.26 -34.19
CA LYS A 238 5.09 1.93 -33.83
C LYS A 238 6.60 1.88 -33.86
N GLU A 239 7.22 2.81 -34.56
CA GLU A 239 8.66 2.93 -34.74
C GLU A 239 9.09 4.36 -34.46
N VAL A 240 10.33 4.52 -33.97
CA VAL A 240 10.93 5.81 -33.72
C VAL A 240 11.33 6.45 -35.06
N SER A 241 10.81 7.63 -35.35
CA SER A 241 11.15 8.36 -36.58
C SER A 241 12.46 9.13 -36.45
N GLU A 242 13.06 9.49 -37.60
CA GLU A 242 14.24 10.36 -37.60
C GLU A 242 13.98 11.73 -36.94
N ALA A 243 12.74 12.23 -37.04
CA ALA A 243 12.35 13.48 -36.40
C ALA A 243 12.34 13.35 -34.86
N ASP A 244 11.97 12.18 -34.33
CA ASP A 244 12.00 11.90 -32.89
C ASP A 244 13.42 11.77 -32.36
N MET A 245 14.37 11.35 -33.20
CA MET A 245 15.78 11.19 -32.85
C MET A 245 16.55 12.52 -32.91
N ALA A 246 16.03 13.51 -33.63
CA ALA A 246 16.74 14.77 -33.85
C ALA A 246 17.03 15.50 -32.52
N GLY A 247 18.30 15.90 -32.33
CA GLY A 247 18.75 16.62 -31.14
C GLY A 247 18.96 15.76 -29.89
N ARG A 248 18.79 14.46 -30.00
CA ARG A 248 19.13 13.51 -28.93
C ARG A 248 20.54 12.98 -29.06
N GLU A 249 21.11 12.55 -27.93
CA GLU A 249 22.41 11.87 -27.94
C GLU A 249 22.25 10.44 -28.51
N ASP A 250 23.03 10.09 -29.50
CA ASP A 250 23.00 8.76 -30.12
C ASP A 250 23.88 7.78 -29.34
N LEU A 251 23.26 6.86 -28.63
CA LEU A 251 23.92 5.83 -27.83
C LEU A 251 23.70 4.42 -28.41
N ARG A 252 23.25 4.31 -29.67
CA ARG A 252 22.92 3.02 -30.28
C ARG A 252 24.12 2.08 -30.46
N ASP A 253 25.34 2.63 -30.47
CA ASP A 253 26.59 1.87 -30.55
C ASP A 253 27.11 1.42 -29.18
N TRP A 254 26.44 1.80 -28.09
CA TRP A 254 26.81 1.35 -26.76
C TRP A 254 26.29 -0.06 -26.52
N GLN A 255 27.13 -0.92 -25.90
CA GLN A 255 26.70 -2.23 -25.45
C GLN A 255 25.77 -2.08 -24.27
N MET A 256 24.50 -2.47 -24.44
CA MET A 256 23.48 -2.33 -23.42
C MET A 256 22.48 -3.49 -23.42
N VAL A 257 21.96 -3.79 -22.25
CA VAL A 257 21.01 -4.89 -22.01
C VAL A 257 19.86 -4.44 -21.12
N THR A 258 18.70 -5.07 -21.26
CA THR A 258 17.68 -5.10 -20.22
C THR A 258 17.81 -6.40 -19.41
N ILE A 259 17.54 -6.37 -18.10
CA ILE A 259 17.59 -7.53 -17.20
C ILE A 259 16.32 -7.57 -16.37
N ASP A 260 15.41 -8.47 -16.70
CA ASP A 260 14.06 -8.53 -16.15
C ASP A 260 13.61 -9.97 -15.87
N GLY A 261 12.40 -10.13 -15.36
CA GLY A 261 11.74 -11.44 -15.29
C GLY A 261 11.41 -12.00 -16.68
N GLU A 262 11.28 -13.31 -16.78
CA GLU A 262 11.00 -14.01 -18.05
C GLU A 262 9.72 -13.52 -18.72
N ASP A 263 8.70 -13.20 -17.93
CA ASP A 263 7.35 -12.81 -18.37
C ASP A 263 7.18 -11.31 -18.57
N SER A 264 8.17 -10.48 -18.21
CA SER A 264 8.12 -9.01 -18.33
C SER A 264 8.00 -8.59 -19.79
N LYS A 265 7.12 -7.62 -20.06
CA LYS A 265 6.89 -7.08 -21.42
C LYS A 265 7.05 -5.56 -21.49
N ASP A 266 6.97 -4.90 -20.36
CA ASP A 266 7.06 -3.47 -20.12
C ASP A 266 8.45 -3.13 -19.58
N LEU A 267 9.45 -3.16 -20.48
CA LEU A 267 10.85 -2.97 -20.14
C LEU A 267 11.14 -1.47 -19.98
N ASP A 268 11.12 -0.99 -18.74
CA ASP A 268 11.33 0.41 -18.38
C ASP A 268 12.80 0.84 -18.51
N ASP A 269 13.73 -0.05 -18.17
CA ASP A 269 15.15 0.28 -17.98
C ASP A 269 16.10 -0.64 -18.75
N ALA A 270 17.17 -0.05 -19.20
CA ALA A 270 18.33 -0.76 -19.74
C ALA A 270 19.60 -0.21 -19.08
N VAL A 271 20.61 -1.04 -19.00
CA VAL A 271 21.90 -0.71 -18.39
C VAL A 271 23.07 -0.97 -19.33
N SER A 272 24.05 -0.09 -19.27
CA SER A 272 25.34 -0.21 -19.97
C SER A 272 26.47 0.07 -19.00
N LEU A 273 27.60 -0.60 -19.18
CA LEU A 273 28.81 -0.36 -18.38
C LEU A 273 30.07 -0.44 -19.24
N THR A 274 30.84 0.61 -19.17
CA THR A 274 32.19 0.67 -19.77
C THR A 274 33.19 1.19 -18.75
N MET A 275 34.48 1.10 -19.07
CA MET A 275 35.56 1.64 -18.24
C MET A 275 36.20 2.83 -18.91
N ASP A 276 36.49 3.90 -18.16
CA ASP A 276 37.38 5.00 -18.56
C ASP A 276 38.54 5.07 -17.55
N GLY A 277 39.66 4.53 -17.96
CA GLY A 277 40.77 4.27 -17.05
C GLY A 277 40.39 3.34 -15.94
N GLU A 278 40.43 3.81 -14.69
CA GLU A 278 40.00 3.07 -13.50
C GLU A 278 38.55 3.34 -13.12
N ASN A 279 37.85 4.29 -13.77
CA ASN A 279 36.50 4.64 -13.43
C ASN A 279 35.49 3.81 -14.21
N TYR A 280 34.38 3.52 -13.57
CA TYR A 280 33.21 2.92 -14.20
C TYR A 280 32.36 4.01 -14.85
N ILE A 281 31.95 3.81 -16.10
CA ILE A 281 30.93 4.63 -16.78
C ILE A 281 29.66 3.81 -16.82
N LEU A 282 28.77 4.07 -15.88
CA LEU A 282 27.47 3.39 -15.76
C LEU A 282 26.41 4.23 -16.47
N GLY A 283 25.76 3.65 -17.47
CA GLY A 283 24.57 4.20 -18.10
C GLY A 283 23.31 3.49 -17.57
N VAL A 284 22.35 4.28 -17.10
CA VAL A 284 21.00 3.83 -16.77
C VAL A 284 20.05 4.56 -17.73
N HIS A 285 19.46 3.79 -18.65
CA HIS A 285 18.68 4.30 -19.78
C HIS A 285 17.22 3.96 -19.54
N ILE A 286 16.38 4.97 -19.35
CA ILE A 286 14.97 4.80 -18.99
C ILE A 286 14.08 5.18 -20.18
N ALA A 287 13.09 4.36 -20.48
CA ALA A 287 12.13 4.59 -21.55
C ALA A 287 11.55 6.02 -21.49
N ASP A 288 11.66 6.79 -22.57
CA ASP A 288 11.14 8.16 -22.65
C ASP A 288 9.62 8.15 -22.94
N VAL A 289 8.85 7.67 -21.98
CA VAL A 289 7.38 7.63 -22.03
C VAL A 289 6.79 9.01 -22.24
N SER A 290 7.43 10.04 -21.68
CA SER A 290 6.99 11.44 -21.77
C SER A 290 7.02 11.99 -23.19
N ASN A 291 7.69 11.33 -24.14
CA ASN A 291 7.62 11.67 -25.55
C ASN A 291 6.25 11.36 -26.16
N TYR A 292 5.62 10.30 -25.71
CA TYR A 292 4.35 9.79 -26.23
C TYR A 292 3.15 10.21 -25.38
N VAL A 293 3.34 10.36 -24.07
CA VAL A 293 2.32 10.79 -23.10
C VAL A 293 2.56 12.25 -22.73
N GLN A 294 2.07 13.15 -23.59
CA GLN A 294 2.22 14.59 -23.42
C GLN A 294 1.33 15.10 -22.29
N GLU A 295 1.83 16.09 -21.53
CA GLU A 295 1.09 16.74 -20.45
C GLU A 295 -0.29 17.23 -20.94
N HIS A 296 -1.33 16.99 -20.16
CA HIS A 296 -2.74 17.28 -20.43
C HIS A 296 -3.36 16.54 -21.64
N SER A 297 -2.68 15.58 -22.23
CA SER A 297 -3.29 14.68 -23.22
C SER A 297 -4.29 13.73 -22.56
N ALA A 298 -5.17 13.13 -23.34
CA ALA A 298 -6.10 12.12 -22.82
C ALA A 298 -5.36 10.92 -22.19
N LEU A 299 -4.19 10.56 -22.74
CA LEU A 299 -3.31 9.53 -22.16
C LEU A 299 -2.75 9.95 -20.80
N ASP A 300 -2.34 11.21 -20.67
CA ASP A 300 -1.84 11.77 -19.42
C ASP A 300 -2.90 11.80 -18.33
N VAL A 301 -4.11 12.26 -18.65
CA VAL A 301 -5.23 12.28 -17.72
C VAL A 301 -5.55 10.86 -17.21
N GLU A 302 -5.56 9.87 -18.11
CA GLU A 302 -5.80 8.47 -17.74
C GLU A 302 -4.65 7.89 -16.92
N ALA A 303 -3.40 8.17 -17.30
CA ALA A 303 -2.22 7.73 -16.55
C ALA A 303 -2.19 8.31 -15.11
N LEU A 304 -2.53 9.60 -14.97
CA LEU A 304 -2.66 10.23 -13.66
C LEU A 304 -3.78 9.58 -12.84
N ASN A 305 -4.97 9.37 -13.43
CA ASN A 305 -6.09 8.73 -12.73
C ASN A 305 -5.72 7.34 -12.19
N ARG A 306 -4.97 6.55 -12.97
CA ARG A 306 -4.47 5.25 -12.55
C ARG A 306 -3.34 5.37 -11.54
N GLY A 307 -2.46 6.35 -11.68
CA GLY A 307 -1.32 6.66 -10.82
C GLY A 307 -0.19 5.63 -10.87
N THR A 308 -0.53 4.35 -10.95
CA THR A 308 0.41 3.23 -11.04
C THR A 308 -0.20 2.02 -11.75
N SER A 309 0.63 1.14 -12.30
CA SER A 309 0.21 -0.22 -12.68
C SER A 309 0.00 -1.06 -11.42
N VAL A 310 -0.93 -2.03 -11.47
CA VAL A 310 -1.24 -2.94 -10.36
C VAL A 310 -0.93 -4.37 -10.80
N TYR A 311 -0.07 -5.06 -10.04
CA TYR A 311 0.44 -6.41 -10.36
C TYR A 311 -0.28 -7.45 -9.49
N LEU A 312 -1.44 -7.92 -9.96
CA LEU A 312 -2.19 -8.97 -9.28
C LEU A 312 -1.58 -10.34 -9.57
N VAL A 313 -1.95 -11.34 -8.80
CA VAL A 313 -1.39 -12.70 -8.92
C VAL A 313 -1.60 -13.31 -10.31
N ASP A 314 -2.73 -12.99 -10.99
CA ASP A 314 -3.10 -13.59 -12.28
C ASP A 314 -2.99 -12.61 -13.47
N ARG A 315 -2.89 -11.31 -13.22
CA ARG A 315 -2.90 -10.27 -14.27
C ARG A 315 -2.27 -8.97 -13.82
N VAL A 316 -1.90 -8.15 -14.80
CA VAL A 316 -1.48 -6.76 -14.58
C VAL A 316 -2.60 -5.82 -15.05
N ILE A 317 -2.96 -4.84 -14.22
CA ILE A 317 -3.79 -3.70 -14.62
C ILE A 317 -2.84 -2.55 -14.93
N PRO A 318 -2.55 -2.26 -16.20
CA PRO A 318 -1.49 -1.34 -16.56
C PRO A 318 -1.90 0.12 -16.42
N MET A 319 -0.93 1.00 -16.07
CA MET A 319 -1.11 2.45 -16.08
C MET A 319 -1.32 2.98 -17.51
N LEU A 320 -0.64 2.40 -18.48
CA LEU A 320 -0.69 2.79 -19.89
C LEU A 320 -1.21 1.62 -20.75
N PRO A 321 -1.91 1.91 -21.87
CA PRO A 321 -2.32 0.86 -22.83
C PRO A 321 -1.13 0.04 -23.33
N HIS A 322 -1.33 -1.26 -23.53
CA HIS A 322 -0.27 -2.20 -23.94
C HIS A 322 0.48 -1.82 -25.22
N ALA A 323 -0.18 -1.12 -26.15
CA ALA A 323 0.48 -0.61 -27.36
C ALA A 323 1.61 0.39 -27.04
N LEU A 324 1.53 1.09 -25.89
CA LEU A 324 2.61 1.92 -25.38
C LEU A 324 3.51 1.12 -24.44
N SER A 325 2.95 0.53 -23.38
CA SER A 325 3.75 -0.10 -22.32
C SER A 325 4.60 -1.27 -22.78
N ASN A 326 4.08 -2.09 -23.71
CA ASN A 326 4.79 -3.26 -24.26
C ASN A 326 5.36 -3.00 -25.67
N GLY A 327 4.93 -1.88 -26.29
CA GLY A 327 5.27 -1.49 -27.66
C GLY A 327 6.37 -0.42 -27.71
N ILE A 328 6.00 0.77 -28.19
CA ILE A 328 6.96 1.84 -28.52
C ILE A 328 7.75 2.35 -27.30
N CYS A 329 7.18 2.31 -26.10
CA CYS A 329 7.87 2.71 -24.88
C CYS A 329 8.80 1.62 -24.35
N SER A 330 8.46 0.33 -24.50
CA SER A 330 9.28 -0.78 -24.00
C SER A 330 10.63 -0.84 -24.69
N LEU A 331 11.70 -0.96 -23.94
CA LEU A 331 13.09 -1.04 -24.46
C LEU A 331 13.40 -2.42 -25.06
N ASN A 332 12.65 -2.77 -26.12
CA ASN A 332 12.77 -4.06 -26.79
C ASN A 332 14.13 -4.18 -27.52
N ALA A 333 14.73 -5.38 -27.44
CA ALA A 333 16.03 -5.64 -28.07
C ALA A 333 15.95 -5.53 -29.60
N GLY A 334 17.02 -4.96 -30.18
CA GLY A 334 17.19 -4.81 -31.63
C GLY A 334 16.44 -3.63 -32.27
N GLU A 335 15.62 -2.91 -31.51
CA GLU A 335 14.82 -1.79 -32.01
C GLU A 335 15.37 -0.45 -31.50
N ASN A 336 15.25 0.61 -32.33
CA ASN A 336 15.56 1.96 -31.87
C ASN A 336 14.49 2.41 -30.87
N ARG A 337 14.93 2.95 -29.72
CA ARG A 337 14.05 3.47 -28.69
C ARG A 337 14.52 4.82 -28.20
N LEU A 338 13.57 5.63 -27.76
CA LEU A 338 13.86 6.90 -27.09
C LEU A 338 14.02 6.63 -25.60
N ALA A 339 15.07 7.21 -25.03
CA ALA A 339 15.35 7.09 -23.62
C ALA A 339 15.71 8.45 -22.99
N LEU A 340 15.56 8.53 -21.69
CA LEU A 340 16.18 9.52 -20.82
C LEU A 340 17.27 8.81 -20.05
N SER A 341 18.52 9.16 -20.32
CA SER A 341 19.68 8.43 -19.81
C SER A 341 20.39 9.21 -18.71
N CYS A 342 20.64 8.55 -17.59
CA CYS A 342 21.53 9.01 -16.53
C CYS A 342 22.87 8.26 -16.68
N ILE A 343 23.90 8.97 -17.10
CA ILE A 343 25.25 8.42 -17.33
C ILE A 343 26.15 8.94 -16.22
N MET A 344 26.69 8.02 -15.44
CA MET A 344 27.46 8.32 -14.23
C MET A 344 28.89 7.83 -14.33
N THR A 345 29.85 8.69 -14.02
CA THR A 345 31.27 8.32 -13.83
C THR A 345 31.49 8.00 -12.35
N ILE A 346 31.80 6.74 -12.06
CA ILE A 346 31.93 6.22 -10.71
C ILE A 346 33.36 5.76 -10.48
N ASN A 347 33.99 6.26 -9.42
CA ASN A 347 35.39 5.91 -9.11
C ASN A 347 35.49 4.55 -8.39
N GLN A 348 36.73 4.06 -8.18
CA GLN A 348 37.04 2.80 -7.49
C GLN A 348 36.55 2.73 -6.02
N LYS A 349 36.11 3.85 -5.45
CA LYS A 349 35.48 3.90 -4.12
C LYS A 349 33.95 3.82 -4.20
N GLY A 350 33.38 3.66 -5.40
CA GLY A 350 31.93 3.63 -5.62
C GLY A 350 31.25 4.98 -5.40
N LYS A 351 31.97 6.11 -5.62
CA LYS A 351 31.41 7.45 -5.54
C LYS A 351 31.20 7.99 -6.94
N VAL A 352 30.02 8.51 -7.22
CA VAL A 352 29.73 9.29 -8.43
C VAL A 352 30.58 10.57 -8.38
N ILE A 353 31.46 10.74 -9.32
CA ILE A 353 32.37 11.92 -9.43
C ILE A 353 31.94 12.89 -10.52
N ASP A 354 31.20 12.40 -11.50
CA ASP A 354 30.59 13.18 -12.57
C ASP A 354 29.35 12.46 -13.10
N HIS A 355 28.41 13.19 -13.65
CA HIS A 355 27.25 12.61 -14.31
C HIS A 355 26.64 13.55 -15.33
N LYS A 356 25.89 12.99 -16.26
CA LYS A 356 25.06 13.74 -17.19
C LYS A 356 23.71 13.07 -17.36
N ILE A 357 22.66 13.88 -17.47
CA ILE A 357 21.31 13.43 -17.80
C ILE A 357 21.00 13.94 -19.20
N VAL A 358 20.62 13.05 -20.12
CA VAL A 358 20.43 13.40 -21.53
C VAL A 358 19.21 12.70 -22.13
N GLU A 359 18.55 13.39 -23.06
CA GLU A 359 17.62 12.72 -23.98
C GLU A 359 18.47 11.95 -25.01
N SER A 360 18.19 10.66 -25.16
CA SER A 360 19.02 9.76 -25.97
C SER A 360 18.19 8.89 -26.92
N VAL A 361 18.88 8.33 -27.91
CA VAL A 361 18.40 7.22 -28.73
C VAL A 361 19.25 6.00 -28.40
N VAL A 362 18.59 4.91 -28.07
CA VAL A 362 19.23 3.65 -27.65
C VAL A 362 18.81 2.50 -28.53
N LYS A 363 19.61 1.44 -28.58
CA LYS A 363 19.28 0.18 -29.21
C LYS A 363 19.83 -0.95 -28.36
N ILE A 364 18.92 -1.71 -27.75
CA ILE A 364 19.26 -2.78 -26.81
C ILE A 364 19.84 -3.96 -27.58
N ASP A 365 21.02 -4.46 -27.19
CA ASP A 365 21.65 -5.62 -27.82
C ASP A 365 20.94 -6.92 -27.49
N ARG A 366 20.63 -7.13 -26.21
CA ARG A 366 19.98 -8.34 -25.70
C ARG A 366 19.01 -8.03 -24.57
N ARG A 367 17.89 -8.73 -24.60
CA ARG A 367 17.03 -8.89 -23.43
C ARG A 367 17.57 -10.05 -22.60
N MET A 368 18.05 -9.76 -21.41
CA MET A 368 18.48 -10.77 -20.43
C MET A 368 17.40 -11.03 -19.42
N THR A 369 17.49 -12.19 -18.75
CA THR A 369 16.63 -12.51 -17.61
C THR A 369 17.44 -12.56 -16.32
N TYR A 370 16.78 -12.37 -15.18
CA TYR A 370 17.44 -12.53 -13.87
C TYR A 370 18.06 -13.92 -13.73
N THR A 371 17.41 -14.96 -14.24
CA THR A 371 17.92 -16.32 -14.25
C THR A 371 19.22 -16.44 -15.05
N ALA A 372 19.24 -15.94 -16.28
CA ALA A 372 20.43 -16.04 -17.14
C ALA A 372 21.62 -15.27 -16.55
N VAL A 373 21.41 -14.08 -16.00
CA VAL A 373 22.50 -13.30 -15.36
C VAL A 373 22.98 -13.95 -14.07
N LYS A 374 22.08 -14.57 -13.27
CA LYS A 374 22.45 -15.37 -12.12
C LYS A 374 23.32 -16.56 -12.52
N GLU A 375 22.92 -17.32 -13.55
CA GLU A 375 23.68 -18.45 -14.07
C GLU A 375 25.09 -18.05 -14.53
N ILE A 376 25.27 -16.84 -15.08
CA ILE A 376 26.57 -16.31 -15.45
C ILE A 376 27.40 -15.94 -14.21
N LEU A 377 26.83 -15.17 -13.26
CA LEU A 377 27.58 -14.54 -12.18
C LEU A 377 27.72 -15.41 -10.92
N GLU A 378 26.73 -16.24 -10.60
CA GLU A 378 26.72 -17.07 -9.39
C GLU A 378 27.02 -18.54 -9.71
N ASP A 379 26.25 -19.12 -10.64
CA ASP A 379 26.30 -20.55 -10.93
C ASP A 379 27.44 -20.94 -11.86
N HIS A 380 28.03 -19.95 -12.57
CA HIS A 380 29.09 -20.12 -13.57
C HIS A 380 28.75 -21.21 -14.60
N ASN A 381 27.50 -21.19 -15.09
CA ASN A 381 26.99 -22.17 -16.06
C ASN A 381 27.70 -22.00 -17.40
N GLU A 382 28.47 -23.01 -17.81
CA GLU A 382 29.29 -22.96 -19.03
C GLU A 382 28.46 -22.79 -20.31
N GLU A 383 27.24 -23.35 -20.38
CA GLU A 383 26.35 -23.24 -21.53
C GLU A 383 25.82 -21.81 -21.67
N THR A 384 25.35 -21.20 -20.59
CA THR A 384 24.87 -19.82 -20.55
C THR A 384 25.99 -18.82 -20.81
N ILE A 385 27.20 -19.06 -20.24
CA ILE A 385 28.39 -18.24 -20.51
C ILE A 385 28.77 -18.33 -21.98
N ALA A 386 28.72 -19.50 -22.61
CA ALA A 386 29.03 -19.66 -24.03
C ALA A 386 27.99 -18.94 -24.92
N ALA A 387 26.73 -19.00 -24.56
CA ALA A 387 25.63 -18.34 -25.30
C ALA A 387 25.73 -16.80 -25.27
N TYR A 388 26.20 -16.21 -24.17
CA TYR A 388 26.33 -14.77 -23.97
C TYR A 388 27.78 -14.30 -23.84
N ARG A 389 28.72 -14.99 -24.43
CA ARG A 389 30.17 -14.77 -24.28
C ARG A 389 30.61 -13.33 -24.44
N GLU A 390 30.01 -12.59 -25.36
CA GLU A 390 30.31 -11.18 -25.64
C GLU A 390 29.90 -10.21 -24.51
N LEU A 391 28.91 -10.61 -23.68
CA LEU A 391 28.36 -9.80 -22.59
C LEU A 391 28.99 -10.15 -21.23
N VAL A 392 29.60 -11.32 -21.08
CA VAL A 392 30.14 -11.81 -19.81
C VAL A 392 31.12 -10.82 -19.16
N PRO A 393 32.10 -10.19 -19.89
CA PRO A 393 33.01 -9.22 -19.28
C PRO A 393 32.29 -7.99 -18.71
N MET A 394 31.19 -7.56 -19.35
CA MET A 394 30.38 -6.45 -18.88
C MET A 394 29.63 -6.87 -17.59
N PHE A 395 29.02 -8.07 -17.55
CA PHE A 395 28.32 -8.55 -16.34
C PHE A 395 29.26 -8.73 -15.15
N GLU A 396 30.48 -9.25 -15.35
CA GLU A 396 31.49 -9.34 -14.29
C GLU A 396 31.78 -7.97 -13.69
N LYS A 397 31.98 -6.94 -14.53
CA LYS A 397 32.19 -5.56 -14.06
C LYS A 397 30.95 -4.95 -13.42
N MET A 398 29.77 -5.26 -13.92
CA MET A 398 28.50 -4.85 -13.28
C MET A 398 28.36 -5.48 -11.88
N GLY A 399 28.70 -6.76 -11.71
CA GLY A 399 28.71 -7.42 -10.41
C GLY A 399 29.69 -6.79 -9.42
N GLU A 400 30.92 -6.48 -9.87
CA GLU A 400 31.93 -5.77 -9.06
C GLU A 400 31.39 -4.40 -8.59
N LEU A 401 30.85 -3.61 -9.52
CA LEU A 401 30.31 -2.27 -9.23
C LEU A 401 29.11 -2.35 -8.29
N ALA A 402 28.14 -3.23 -8.54
CA ALA A 402 26.97 -3.39 -7.70
C ALA A 402 27.35 -3.74 -6.26
N ALA A 403 28.29 -4.70 -6.08
CA ALA A 403 28.81 -5.05 -4.76
C ALA A 403 29.46 -3.85 -4.04
N LEU A 404 30.19 -3.02 -4.78
CA LEU A 404 30.81 -1.79 -4.26
C LEU A 404 29.78 -0.75 -3.83
N LEU A 405 28.77 -0.49 -4.67
CA LEU A 405 27.67 0.43 -4.38
C LEU A 405 26.87 -0.04 -3.15
N ARG A 406 26.52 -1.33 -3.08
CA ARG A 406 25.85 -1.92 -1.94
C ARG A 406 26.66 -1.78 -0.66
N LYS A 407 27.96 -2.09 -0.69
CA LYS A 407 28.87 -1.91 0.46
C LYS A 407 28.84 -0.47 0.96
N ASN A 408 28.85 0.52 0.06
CA ASN A 408 28.79 1.94 0.44
C ASN A 408 27.44 2.31 1.04
N ARG A 409 26.35 1.83 0.46
CA ARG A 409 24.98 2.03 0.96
C ARG A 409 24.82 1.44 2.37
N MET A 410 25.29 0.21 2.58
CA MET A 410 25.28 -0.44 3.90
C MET A 410 26.17 0.31 4.91
N LYS A 411 27.34 0.80 4.50
CA LYS A 411 28.22 1.61 5.35
C LYS A 411 27.57 2.94 5.77
N ARG A 412 26.76 3.53 4.91
CA ARG A 412 25.98 4.75 5.17
C ARG A 412 24.88 4.49 6.21
N GLY A 413 24.36 3.27 6.31
CA GLY A 413 23.34 2.85 7.26
C GLY A 413 22.01 2.48 6.62
N SER A 414 21.99 2.18 5.32
CA SER A 414 20.79 1.67 4.64
C SER A 414 20.30 0.40 5.34
N ILE A 415 19.00 0.34 5.56
CA ILE A 415 18.33 -0.79 6.19
C ILE A 415 17.83 -1.70 5.06
N ASP A 416 18.31 -2.94 5.04
CA ASP A 416 17.81 -3.96 4.12
C ASP A 416 16.95 -4.96 4.91
N PHE A 417 15.63 -4.94 4.65
CA PHE A 417 14.72 -5.94 5.19
C PHE A 417 14.60 -7.05 4.18
N ASP A 418 15.23 -8.17 4.45
CA ASP A 418 15.18 -9.36 3.60
C ASP A 418 13.98 -10.23 3.98
N PHE A 419 12.76 -9.71 3.77
CA PHE A 419 11.55 -10.52 3.91
C PHE A 419 11.31 -11.29 2.60
N PRO A 420 11.04 -12.59 2.66
CA PRO A 420 10.75 -13.37 1.46
C PRO A 420 9.43 -12.89 0.84
N GLU A 421 9.50 -12.41 -0.41
CA GLU A 421 8.31 -12.19 -1.23
C GLU A 421 7.75 -13.54 -1.68
N THR A 422 6.46 -13.58 -1.96
CA THR A 422 5.78 -14.82 -2.35
C THR A 422 5.65 -14.90 -3.88
N LYS A 423 6.00 -16.04 -4.46
CA LYS A 423 5.68 -16.39 -5.85
C LYS A 423 4.60 -17.46 -5.86
N ILE A 424 3.46 -17.16 -6.49
CA ILE A 424 2.32 -18.08 -6.63
C ILE A 424 2.22 -18.49 -8.09
N LEU A 425 2.31 -19.80 -8.35
CA LEU A 425 2.11 -20.36 -9.67
C LEU A 425 0.65 -20.82 -9.82
N LEU A 426 -0.01 -20.38 -10.90
CA LEU A 426 -1.41 -20.67 -11.17
C LEU A 426 -1.55 -21.67 -12.33
N ASP A 427 -2.63 -22.44 -12.30
CA ASP A 427 -3.08 -23.22 -13.44
C ASP A 427 -3.83 -22.35 -14.48
N LYS A 428 -4.30 -22.98 -15.57
CA LYS A 428 -5.04 -22.29 -16.65
C LYS A 428 -6.38 -21.71 -16.20
N ASN A 429 -6.90 -22.16 -15.05
CA ASN A 429 -8.17 -21.71 -14.47
C ASN A 429 -7.96 -20.69 -13.36
N GLY A 430 -6.71 -20.27 -13.11
CA GLY A 430 -6.35 -19.34 -12.05
C GLY A 430 -6.30 -19.97 -10.65
N ARG A 431 -6.25 -21.31 -10.51
CA ARG A 431 -6.06 -21.99 -9.24
C ARG A 431 -4.59 -22.09 -8.89
N PRO A 432 -4.22 -21.90 -7.63
CA PRO A 432 -2.84 -22.00 -7.18
C PRO A 432 -2.35 -23.45 -7.23
N LEU A 433 -1.22 -23.67 -7.93
CA LEU A 433 -0.54 -24.96 -8.01
C LEU A 433 0.60 -25.08 -7.01
N GLU A 434 1.36 -24.01 -6.83
CA GLU A 434 2.53 -23.98 -5.97
C GLU A 434 2.70 -22.58 -5.40
N ILE A 435 3.10 -22.51 -4.13
CA ILE A 435 3.46 -21.28 -3.45
C ILE A 435 4.88 -21.45 -2.92
N LYS A 436 5.77 -20.52 -3.26
CA LYS A 436 7.16 -20.53 -2.84
C LYS A 436 7.72 -19.12 -2.63
N PRO A 437 8.75 -18.97 -1.81
CA PRO A 437 9.48 -17.71 -1.71
C PRO A 437 10.07 -17.30 -3.06
N TYR A 438 10.06 -16.00 -3.34
CA TYR A 438 10.76 -15.43 -4.49
C TYR A 438 12.27 -15.42 -4.24
N ASP A 439 13.05 -15.92 -5.20
CA ASP A 439 14.50 -16.01 -5.10
C ASP A 439 15.16 -14.66 -5.43
N ARG A 440 15.67 -13.97 -4.41
CA ARG A 440 16.39 -12.70 -4.53
C ARG A 440 17.88 -12.99 -4.73
N ASN A 441 18.33 -12.97 -5.99
CA ASN A 441 19.67 -13.37 -6.43
C ASN A 441 20.57 -12.16 -6.78
N THR A 442 21.83 -12.40 -7.17
CA THR A 442 22.81 -11.36 -7.55
C THR A 442 22.31 -10.49 -8.70
N ALA A 443 21.57 -11.04 -9.67
CA ALA A 443 21.07 -10.26 -10.79
C ALA A 443 20.00 -9.26 -10.38
N THR A 444 19.03 -9.67 -9.54
CA THR A 444 18.01 -8.75 -9.01
C THR A 444 18.62 -7.66 -8.16
N LYS A 445 19.60 -8.03 -7.32
CA LYS A 445 20.35 -7.10 -6.47
C LYS A 445 21.20 -6.12 -7.27
N LEU A 446 21.76 -6.53 -8.40
CA LEU A 446 22.56 -5.70 -9.30
C LEU A 446 21.71 -4.59 -9.92
N ILE A 447 20.57 -4.93 -10.49
CA ILE A 447 19.64 -3.95 -11.07
C ILE A 447 19.12 -2.99 -9.99
N GLU A 448 18.75 -3.50 -8.81
CA GLU A 448 18.35 -2.67 -7.68
C GLU A 448 19.41 -1.61 -7.35
N ASP A 449 20.69 -1.99 -7.19
CA ASP A 449 21.74 -1.04 -6.85
C ASP A 449 21.96 0.01 -7.94
N PHE A 450 21.81 -0.36 -9.22
CA PHE A 450 21.95 0.59 -10.34
C PHE A 450 20.74 1.55 -10.42
N MET A 451 19.53 1.06 -10.17
CA MET A 451 18.35 1.93 -10.12
C MET A 451 18.41 2.88 -8.92
N LEU A 452 18.87 2.40 -7.76
CA LEU A 452 19.02 3.23 -6.56
C LEU A 452 20.00 4.37 -6.77
N ILE A 453 21.20 4.11 -7.34
CA ILE A 453 22.20 5.17 -7.56
C ILE A 453 21.74 6.17 -8.63
N ALA A 454 21.03 5.74 -9.67
CA ALA A 454 20.45 6.62 -10.66
C ALA A 454 19.37 7.52 -10.04
N ASN A 455 18.44 6.95 -9.26
CA ASN A 455 17.39 7.69 -8.55
C ASN A 455 17.99 8.72 -7.57
N GLU A 456 19.04 8.36 -6.82
CA GLU A 456 19.75 9.29 -5.92
C GLU A 456 20.43 10.41 -6.71
N THR A 457 21.11 10.10 -7.82
CA THR A 457 21.84 11.07 -8.65
C THR A 457 20.89 12.09 -9.26
N VAL A 458 19.78 11.63 -9.85
CA VAL A 458 18.76 12.51 -10.42
C VAL A 458 18.12 13.38 -9.34
N ALA A 459 17.76 12.81 -8.20
CA ALA A 459 17.17 13.58 -7.09
C ALA A 459 18.09 14.67 -6.57
N GLN A 460 19.39 14.38 -6.43
CA GLN A 460 20.40 15.37 -5.98
C GLN A 460 20.59 16.50 -6.99
N GLU A 461 20.65 16.19 -8.29
CA GLU A 461 20.80 17.18 -9.35
C GLU A 461 19.68 18.22 -9.29
N PHE A 462 18.42 17.79 -9.26
CA PHE A 462 17.26 18.69 -9.26
C PHE A 462 17.02 19.37 -7.91
N PHE A 463 17.45 18.77 -6.81
CA PHE A 463 17.46 19.42 -5.50
C PHE A 463 18.40 20.64 -5.46
N TRP A 464 19.62 20.49 -5.97
CA TRP A 464 20.60 21.60 -6.00
C TRP A 464 20.29 22.68 -7.04
N GLN A 465 19.52 22.35 -8.07
CA GLN A 465 19.00 23.34 -9.03
C GLN A 465 17.79 24.12 -8.50
N GLU A 466 17.25 23.77 -7.34
CA GLU A 466 16.06 24.40 -6.73
C GLU A 466 14.84 24.41 -7.67
N ILE A 467 14.69 23.35 -8.49
CA ILE A 467 13.55 23.18 -9.41
C ILE A 467 12.44 22.41 -8.68
N PRO A 468 11.16 22.82 -8.83
CA PRO A 468 10.04 22.07 -8.30
C PRO A 468 10.08 20.62 -8.80
N PHE A 469 10.07 19.66 -7.86
CA PHE A 469 10.31 18.26 -8.18
C PHE A 469 9.48 17.32 -7.30
N LEU A 470 9.38 16.04 -7.67
CA LEU A 470 8.76 15.00 -6.85
C LEU A 470 9.83 14.11 -6.24
N TYR A 471 9.84 14.06 -4.92
CA TYR A 471 10.73 13.19 -4.16
C TYR A 471 9.98 11.98 -3.62
N ARG A 472 10.70 10.89 -3.43
CA ARG A 472 10.27 9.73 -2.66
C ARG A 472 10.89 9.85 -1.27
N THR A 473 10.08 10.22 -0.29
CA THR A 473 10.54 10.48 1.06
C THR A 473 10.13 9.38 2.02
N HIS A 474 11.00 9.10 2.97
CA HIS A 474 10.73 8.20 4.07
C HIS A 474 11.22 8.91 5.35
N GLU A 475 10.27 9.45 6.08
CA GLU A 475 10.57 10.23 7.29
C GLU A 475 11.16 9.36 8.39
N THR A 476 11.83 10.00 9.35
CA THR A 476 12.31 9.34 10.57
C THR A 476 11.13 8.69 11.33
N PRO A 477 11.35 7.51 11.92
CA PRO A 477 10.35 6.86 12.75
C PRO A 477 9.86 7.76 13.89
N ASP A 478 8.64 7.51 14.32
CA ASP A 478 8.06 8.16 15.48
C ASP A 478 8.83 7.83 16.76
N GLU A 479 9.14 8.86 17.58
CA GLU A 479 9.94 8.72 18.80
C GLU A 479 9.31 7.75 19.80
N GLU A 480 8.00 7.83 20.01
CA GLU A 480 7.30 6.96 20.95
C GLU A 480 7.35 5.49 20.53
N LYS A 481 7.18 5.23 19.22
CA LYS A 481 7.28 3.87 18.67
C LYS A 481 8.70 3.31 18.80
N ILE A 482 9.71 4.16 18.56
CA ILE A 482 11.12 3.74 18.73
C ILE A 482 11.46 3.50 20.19
N ARG A 483 10.95 4.30 21.14
CA ARG A 483 11.15 4.06 22.59
C ARG A 483 10.48 2.76 23.04
N LYS A 484 9.26 2.47 22.54
CA LYS A 484 8.59 1.18 22.77
C LYS A 484 9.41 0.02 22.22
N LEU A 485 9.92 0.14 20.98
CA LEU A 485 10.82 -0.84 20.39
C LEU A 485 12.07 -1.03 21.25
N ALA A 486 12.74 0.04 21.67
CA ALA A 486 13.95 -0.02 22.49
C ALA A 486 13.71 -0.72 23.85
N THR A 487 12.58 -0.44 24.49
CA THR A 487 12.17 -1.11 25.72
C THR A 487 11.99 -2.61 25.49
N LEU A 488 11.29 -2.98 24.44
CA LEU A 488 11.01 -4.37 24.11
C LEU A 488 12.30 -5.17 23.82
N ILE A 489 13.16 -4.64 22.92
CA ILE A 489 14.41 -5.35 22.57
C ILE A 489 15.37 -5.44 23.77
N GLY A 490 15.24 -4.55 24.76
CA GLY A 490 15.93 -4.62 26.04
C GLY A 490 15.63 -5.91 26.79
N ASN A 491 14.41 -6.45 26.68
CA ASN A 491 14.03 -7.73 27.29
C ASN A 491 14.78 -8.93 26.67
N PHE A 492 15.24 -8.77 25.43
CA PHE A 492 16.06 -9.77 24.72
C PHE A 492 17.57 -9.51 24.83
N GLY A 493 17.98 -8.50 25.63
CA GLY A 493 19.39 -8.16 25.84
C GLY A 493 20.00 -7.27 24.75
N TYR A 494 19.19 -6.72 23.84
CA TYR A 494 19.65 -5.78 22.82
C TYR A 494 19.46 -4.34 23.27
N THR A 495 20.31 -3.45 22.79
CA THR A 495 20.26 -2.02 23.09
C THR A 495 20.21 -1.19 21.83
N LEU A 496 19.35 -0.17 21.81
CA LEU A 496 19.24 0.83 20.77
C LEU A 496 19.71 2.18 21.30
N HIS A 497 20.64 2.82 20.61
CA HIS A 497 21.10 4.16 20.98
C HIS A 497 20.25 5.21 20.28
N ILE A 498 19.47 5.96 21.06
CA ILE A 498 18.64 7.06 20.60
C ILE A 498 19.35 8.36 21.04
N SER A 499 19.73 9.21 20.07
CA SER A 499 20.42 10.47 20.36
C SER A 499 19.46 11.64 20.18
N GLN A 500 19.31 12.48 21.21
CA GLN A 500 18.56 13.75 21.14
C GLN A 500 17.19 13.63 20.47
N GLU A 501 16.40 12.62 20.86
CA GLU A 501 15.05 12.35 20.35
C GLU A 501 14.97 11.82 18.90
N GLU A 502 16.11 11.66 18.21
CA GLU A 502 16.16 11.08 16.87
C GLU A 502 16.98 9.80 16.84
N ILE A 503 16.56 8.86 16.00
CA ILE A 503 17.31 7.65 15.71
C ILE A 503 17.97 7.75 14.34
N HIS A 504 19.25 7.40 14.27
CA HIS A 504 19.95 7.30 13.00
C HIS A 504 19.70 5.91 12.35
N PRO A 505 19.45 5.81 11.02
CA PRO A 505 19.19 4.53 10.35
C PRO A 505 20.21 3.44 10.67
N LYS A 506 21.48 3.83 10.83
CA LYS A 506 22.58 2.92 11.17
C LYS A 506 22.40 2.18 12.51
N GLU A 507 21.66 2.74 13.47
CA GLU A 507 21.42 2.05 14.74
C GLU A 507 20.42 0.90 14.55
N LEU A 508 19.37 1.09 13.72
CA LEU A 508 18.49 0.00 13.34
C LEU A 508 19.20 -1.05 12.48
N GLN A 509 20.04 -0.61 11.55
CA GLN A 509 20.87 -1.53 10.75
C GLN A 509 21.78 -2.40 11.63
N LYS A 510 22.46 -1.80 12.62
CA LYS A 510 23.29 -2.57 13.58
C LYS A 510 22.47 -3.56 14.41
N LEU A 511 21.24 -3.16 14.80
CA LEU A 511 20.33 -4.05 15.50
C LEU A 511 19.99 -5.25 14.62
N LEU A 512 19.52 -5.01 13.39
CA LEU A 512 19.17 -6.07 12.45
C LEU A 512 20.37 -7.03 12.17
N GLY A 513 21.56 -6.49 11.97
CA GLY A 513 22.76 -7.32 11.80
C GLY A 513 23.18 -8.13 13.05
N LYS A 514 22.77 -7.71 14.26
CA LYS A 514 23.03 -8.48 15.49
C LYS A 514 22.04 -9.62 15.70
N ILE A 515 20.83 -9.47 15.19
CA ILE A 515 19.78 -10.49 15.35
C ILE A 515 19.75 -11.50 14.21
N GLU A 516 20.49 -11.28 13.15
CA GLU A 516 20.58 -12.18 11.99
C GLU A 516 20.94 -13.59 12.44
N GLY A 517 20.14 -14.59 12.04
CA GLY A 517 20.28 -15.99 12.41
C GLY A 517 19.87 -16.33 13.85
N THR A 518 19.37 -15.37 14.64
CA THR A 518 18.86 -15.64 16.00
C THR A 518 17.37 -16.00 15.98
N PRO A 519 16.84 -16.67 17.01
CA PRO A 519 15.40 -16.96 17.11
C PRO A 519 14.53 -15.71 17.13
N GLU A 520 15.05 -14.56 17.59
CA GLU A 520 14.36 -13.30 17.73
C GLU A 520 14.34 -12.46 16.45
N GLU A 521 15.07 -12.87 15.42
CA GLU A 521 15.23 -12.11 14.15
C GLU A 521 13.88 -11.75 13.54
N ALA A 522 12.99 -12.71 13.34
CA ALA A 522 11.69 -12.47 12.71
C ALA A 522 10.82 -11.49 13.51
N LEU A 523 10.85 -11.57 14.86
CA LEU A 523 10.14 -10.66 15.74
C LEU A 523 10.69 -9.24 15.63
N ILE A 524 11.98 -9.08 15.89
CA ILE A 524 12.60 -7.75 16.02
C ILE A 524 12.58 -7.05 14.65
N SER A 525 12.79 -7.77 13.55
CA SER A 525 12.68 -7.23 12.20
C SER A 525 11.27 -6.71 11.89
N ARG A 526 10.23 -7.50 12.20
CA ARG A 526 8.82 -7.07 11.99
C ARG A 526 8.43 -5.86 12.87
N LEU A 527 8.86 -5.84 14.12
CA LEU A 527 8.57 -4.73 15.03
C LEU A 527 9.34 -3.47 14.63
N THR A 528 10.57 -3.63 14.16
CA THR A 528 11.37 -2.54 13.59
C THR A 528 10.66 -1.94 12.39
N LEU A 529 10.20 -2.77 11.46
CA LEU A 529 9.43 -2.32 10.29
C LEU A 529 8.14 -1.59 10.69
N ARG A 530 7.38 -2.13 11.64
CA ARG A 530 6.14 -1.50 12.14
C ARG A 530 6.36 -0.17 12.87
N SER A 531 7.54 0.06 13.42
CA SER A 531 7.88 1.35 14.05
C SER A 531 8.30 2.41 13.04
N MET A 532 8.60 2.03 11.79
CA MET A 532 8.92 2.96 10.72
C MET A 532 7.65 3.59 10.14
N LYS A 533 7.80 4.79 9.59
CA LYS A 533 6.75 5.43 8.79
C LYS A 533 6.70 4.81 7.40
N GLN A 534 5.60 5.01 6.70
CA GLN A 534 5.48 4.60 5.30
C GLN A 534 6.13 5.65 4.39
N ALA A 535 6.86 5.20 3.37
CA ALA A 535 7.38 6.09 2.35
C ALA A 535 6.24 6.68 1.51
N LYS A 536 6.40 7.94 1.05
CA LYS A 536 5.38 8.67 0.28
C LYS A 536 6.04 9.57 -0.75
N TYR A 537 5.25 10.02 -1.72
CA TYR A 537 5.68 11.08 -2.64
C TYR A 537 5.41 12.44 -2.02
N THR A 538 6.36 13.37 -2.17
CA THR A 538 6.27 14.74 -1.65
C THR A 538 6.98 15.72 -2.58
N THR A 539 6.67 17.00 -2.44
CA THR A 539 7.40 18.08 -3.12
C THR A 539 8.56 18.63 -2.28
N GLU A 540 8.59 18.30 -0.99
CA GLU A 540 9.66 18.67 -0.06
C GLU A 540 10.59 17.47 0.15
N ASN A 541 11.89 17.71 0.03
CA ASN A 541 12.88 16.67 0.29
C ASN A 541 13.16 16.56 1.79
N THR A 542 12.66 15.50 2.43
CA THR A 542 12.97 15.15 3.83
C THR A 542 13.96 13.98 3.93
N GLY A 543 14.51 13.52 2.79
CA GLY A 543 15.36 12.35 2.71
C GLY A 543 14.59 11.03 2.74
N HIS A 544 15.33 9.94 2.68
CA HIS A 544 14.78 8.58 2.73
C HIS A 544 15.46 7.77 3.83
N PHE A 545 14.82 7.67 5.00
CA PHE A 545 15.37 7.04 6.20
C PHE A 545 15.85 5.61 5.95
N GLY A 546 15.01 4.74 5.38
CA GLY A 546 15.34 3.33 5.15
C GLY A 546 16.57 3.13 4.23
N LEU A 547 16.76 4.01 3.22
CA LEU A 547 17.90 3.98 2.32
C LEU A 547 19.11 4.78 2.86
N ALA A 548 18.93 5.48 3.97
CA ALA A 548 19.91 6.44 4.49
C ALA A 548 20.35 7.43 3.40
N ALA A 549 19.43 7.85 2.52
CA ALA A 549 19.68 8.77 1.41
C ALA A 549 19.19 10.17 1.76
N SER A 550 20.02 11.20 1.47
CA SER A 550 19.66 12.60 1.70
C SER A 550 18.67 13.14 0.68
N CYS A 551 18.71 12.62 -0.55
CA CYS A 551 17.78 12.92 -1.62
C CYS A 551 17.44 11.62 -2.34
N TYR A 552 16.17 11.41 -2.64
CA TYR A 552 15.74 10.24 -3.38
C TYR A 552 14.46 10.54 -4.17
N CYS A 553 14.37 10.04 -5.39
CA CYS A 553 13.20 10.10 -6.23
C CYS A 553 12.96 8.75 -6.92
N HIS A 554 11.84 8.60 -7.56
CA HIS A 554 11.58 7.52 -8.48
C HIS A 554 11.67 8.04 -9.90
N PHE A 555 12.73 7.65 -10.63
CA PHE A 555 13.04 8.07 -12.01
C PHE A 555 12.94 6.91 -13.00
N THR A 556 13.11 5.68 -12.52
CA THR A 556 13.48 4.53 -13.33
C THR A 556 12.33 3.70 -13.89
N SER A 557 11.05 4.07 -13.64
CA SER A 557 9.90 3.26 -14.10
C SER A 557 8.69 4.09 -14.57
N PRO A 558 8.82 4.92 -15.62
CA PRO A 558 7.74 5.80 -16.09
C PRO A 558 6.61 5.06 -16.84
N ILE A 559 6.81 3.82 -17.28
CA ILE A 559 5.74 3.01 -17.88
C ILE A 559 4.68 2.64 -16.84
N ARG A 560 5.11 2.38 -15.61
CA ARG A 560 4.25 1.85 -14.55
C ARG A 560 4.03 2.78 -13.35
N ARG A 561 4.74 3.91 -13.24
CA ARG A 561 4.56 4.89 -12.15
C ARG A 561 4.43 6.31 -12.69
N TYR A 562 3.35 6.98 -12.35
CA TYR A 562 3.10 8.36 -12.78
C TYR A 562 4.11 9.39 -12.24
N PRO A 563 4.59 9.32 -10.99
CA PRO A 563 5.64 10.24 -10.52
C PRO A 563 6.90 10.23 -11.37
N ASP A 564 7.35 9.07 -11.84
CA ASP A 564 8.50 8.93 -12.75
C ASP A 564 8.22 9.63 -14.07
N LEU A 565 7.05 9.40 -14.68
CA LEU A 565 6.62 10.08 -15.89
C LEU A 565 6.59 11.61 -15.70
N GLN A 566 6.10 12.07 -14.57
CA GLN A 566 6.01 13.50 -14.26
C GLN A 566 7.39 14.15 -14.11
N ILE A 567 8.33 13.52 -13.41
CA ILE A 567 9.68 14.09 -13.28
C ILE A 567 10.46 14.04 -14.61
N HIS A 568 10.22 13.05 -15.47
CA HIS A 568 10.78 13.03 -16.82
C HIS A 568 10.43 14.28 -17.62
N ARG A 569 9.20 14.79 -17.50
CA ARG A 569 8.79 16.05 -18.14
C ARG A 569 9.57 17.25 -17.58
N ILE A 570 9.71 17.33 -16.26
CA ILE A 570 10.47 18.39 -15.58
C ILE A 570 11.93 18.37 -16.03
N ILE A 571 12.55 17.18 -16.06
CA ILE A 571 13.92 16.98 -16.50
C ILE A 571 14.10 17.47 -17.95
N LYS A 572 13.24 17.03 -18.86
CA LYS A 572 13.31 17.40 -20.29
C LYS A 572 13.10 18.89 -20.52
N GLU A 573 12.16 19.54 -19.80
CA GLU A 573 12.02 20.99 -19.90
C GLU A 573 13.23 21.75 -19.40
N THR A 574 13.87 21.25 -18.36
CA THR A 574 15.14 21.80 -17.84
C THR A 574 16.27 21.63 -18.84
N LEU A 575 16.49 20.43 -19.39
CA LEU A 575 17.50 20.15 -20.40
C LEU A 575 17.35 21.01 -21.66
N ARG A 576 16.10 21.29 -22.04
CA ARG A 576 15.76 22.11 -23.22
C ARG A 576 15.76 23.61 -22.91
N GLY A 577 16.13 24.06 -21.71
CA GLY A 577 16.13 25.46 -21.29
C GLY A 577 14.75 26.10 -21.26
N ARG A 578 13.69 25.30 -21.09
CA ARG A 578 12.29 25.76 -21.07
C ARG A 578 11.75 25.99 -19.66
N MET A 579 12.51 25.67 -18.61
CA MET A 579 12.14 25.85 -17.21
C MET A 579 12.24 27.33 -16.82
N ASN A 580 11.24 28.11 -17.23
CA ASN A 580 11.10 29.52 -16.86
C ASN A 580 10.19 29.68 -15.64
N HIS A 581 10.10 30.89 -15.09
CA HIS A 581 9.29 31.20 -13.92
C HIS A 581 7.83 30.72 -14.04
N LYS A 582 7.21 30.86 -15.22
CA LYS A 582 5.83 30.41 -15.45
C LYS A 582 5.70 28.88 -15.31
N ARG A 583 6.68 28.13 -15.82
CA ARG A 583 6.70 26.66 -15.69
C ARG A 583 7.02 26.22 -14.26
N MET A 584 7.92 26.93 -13.57
CA MET A 584 8.16 26.68 -12.15
C MET A 584 6.89 26.84 -11.32
N THR A 585 6.20 27.98 -11.45
CA THR A 585 4.93 28.23 -10.74
C THR A 585 3.84 27.20 -11.10
N HIS A 586 3.79 26.76 -12.36
CA HIS A 586 2.90 25.70 -12.78
C HIS A 586 3.17 24.40 -12.00
N TYR A 587 4.43 23.97 -11.96
CA TYR A 587 4.80 22.76 -11.23
C TYR A 587 4.61 22.90 -9.71
N GLU A 588 4.96 24.05 -9.12
CA GLU A 588 4.66 24.33 -7.71
C GLU A 588 3.16 24.16 -7.37
N THR A 589 2.31 24.46 -8.34
CA THR A 589 0.85 24.37 -8.16
C THR A 589 0.34 22.93 -8.28
N ILE A 590 0.81 22.15 -9.28
CA ILE A 590 0.25 20.84 -9.57
C ILE A 590 0.89 19.70 -8.77
N LEU A 591 2.19 19.79 -8.47
CA LEU A 591 2.95 18.67 -7.87
C LEU A 591 2.45 18.22 -6.49
N PRO A 592 1.96 19.10 -5.60
CA PRO A 592 1.41 18.65 -4.32
C PRO A 592 0.24 17.67 -4.48
N GLU A 593 -0.67 17.95 -5.41
CA GLU A 593 -1.81 17.07 -5.67
C GLU A 593 -1.37 15.77 -6.38
N VAL A 594 -0.43 15.87 -7.33
CA VAL A 594 0.16 14.69 -7.99
C VAL A 594 0.84 13.78 -6.95
N ALA A 595 1.61 14.35 -6.02
CA ALA A 595 2.28 13.60 -4.96
C ALA A 595 1.31 12.86 -4.04
N LYS A 596 0.25 13.57 -3.61
CA LYS A 596 -0.81 13.00 -2.77
C LYS A 596 -1.54 11.88 -3.49
N HIS A 597 -2.03 12.13 -4.69
CA HIS A 597 -2.77 11.16 -5.49
C HIS A 597 -1.92 9.92 -5.80
N SER A 598 -0.66 10.09 -6.19
CA SER A 598 0.24 8.97 -6.47
C SER A 598 0.51 8.11 -5.24
N SER A 599 0.61 8.72 -4.04
CA SER A 599 0.75 7.97 -2.79
C SER A 599 -0.53 7.21 -2.42
N GLU A 600 -1.70 7.74 -2.72
CA GLU A 600 -2.99 7.09 -2.49
C GLU A 600 -3.20 5.91 -3.44
N THR A 601 -2.90 6.09 -4.74
CA THR A 601 -3.03 5.03 -5.74
C THR A 601 -2.03 3.90 -5.52
N GLU A 602 -0.80 4.19 -5.10
CA GLU A 602 0.19 3.20 -4.70
C GLU A 602 -0.32 2.34 -3.54
N ARG A 603 -0.80 2.95 -2.45
CA ARG A 603 -1.35 2.19 -1.31
C ARG A 603 -2.54 1.31 -1.71
N ARG A 604 -3.41 1.83 -2.58
CA ARG A 604 -4.54 1.07 -3.11
C ARG A 604 -4.08 -0.14 -3.94
N ALA A 605 -3.04 0.02 -4.75
CA ALA A 605 -2.43 -1.07 -5.50
C ALA A 605 -1.85 -2.13 -4.58
N ASP A 606 -1.01 -1.73 -3.60
CA ASP A 606 -0.38 -2.63 -2.63
C ASP A 606 -1.41 -3.41 -1.80
N GLU A 607 -2.54 -2.78 -1.43
CA GLU A 607 -3.62 -3.47 -0.71
C GLU A 607 -4.33 -4.48 -1.60
N ALA A 608 -4.61 -4.15 -2.86
CA ALA A 608 -5.23 -5.06 -3.81
C ALA A 608 -4.32 -6.27 -4.12
N GLU A 609 -3.03 -6.05 -4.32
CA GLU A 609 -2.03 -7.11 -4.51
C GLU A 609 -2.02 -8.07 -3.33
N ARG A 610 -1.90 -7.54 -2.10
CA ARG A 610 -1.94 -8.35 -0.87
C ARG A 610 -3.24 -9.14 -0.68
N GLU A 611 -4.38 -8.55 -1.05
CA GLU A 611 -5.66 -9.26 -0.94
C GLU A 611 -5.80 -10.38 -1.96
N THR A 612 -5.27 -10.23 -3.19
CA THR A 612 -5.23 -11.33 -4.17
C THR A 612 -4.27 -12.43 -3.76
N GLU A 613 -3.14 -12.08 -3.15
CA GLU A 613 -2.18 -13.03 -2.60
C GLU A 613 -2.79 -13.85 -1.46
N LYS A 614 -3.44 -13.20 -0.48
CA LYS A 614 -4.15 -13.87 0.61
C LYS A 614 -5.23 -14.82 0.10
N LEU A 615 -6.00 -14.40 -0.90
CA LEU A 615 -7.02 -15.23 -1.51
C LEU A 615 -6.41 -16.51 -2.10
N LYS A 616 -5.34 -16.38 -2.88
CA LYS A 616 -4.69 -17.54 -3.50
C LYS A 616 -4.01 -18.44 -2.47
N LYS A 617 -3.44 -17.87 -1.41
CA LYS A 617 -2.92 -18.65 -0.27
C LYS A 617 -4.04 -19.43 0.43
N ALA A 618 -5.21 -18.83 0.65
CA ALA A 618 -6.37 -19.51 1.23
C ALA A 618 -6.86 -20.63 0.31
N GLN A 619 -7.03 -20.38 -1.00
CA GLN A 619 -7.42 -21.39 -1.98
C GLN A 619 -6.44 -22.59 -2.02
N TYR A 620 -5.14 -22.31 -1.97
CA TYR A 620 -4.13 -23.35 -1.91
C TYR A 620 -4.29 -24.21 -0.65
N MET A 621 -4.45 -23.60 0.50
CA MET A 621 -4.57 -24.32 1.78
C MET A 621 -5.90 -25.04 1.94
N ALA A 622 -6.96 -24.64 1.22
CA ALA A 622 -8.23 -25.36 1.22
C ALA A 622 -8.10 -26.80 0.66
N GLU A 623 -7.17 -27.02 -0.26
CA GLU A 623 -6.86 -28.36 -0.80
C GLU A 623 -5.95 -29.19 0.12
N HIS A 624 -5.40 -28.57 1.19
CA HIS A 624 -4.43 -29.19 2.12
C HIS A 624 -5.00 -29.33 3.55
N ILE A 625 -6.31 -29.30 3.72
CA ILE A 625 -6.95 -29.49 5.04
C ILE A 625 -6.64 -30.88 5.58
N GLY A 626 -6.22 -30.94 6.83
CA GLY A 626 -5.81 -32.17 7.53
C GLY A 626 -4.31 -32.47 7.46
N GLU A 627 -3.57 -31.80 6.57
CA GLU A 627 -2.12 -31.98 6.47
C GLU A 627 -1.36 -31.29 7.62
N VAL A 628 -0.17 -31.81 7.92
CA VAL A 628 0.69 -31.35 9.01
C VAL A 628 1.94 -30.71 8.43
N TYR A 629 2.30 -29.54 8.94
CA TYR A 629 3.47 -28.77 8.53
C TYR A 629 4.30 -28.33 9.73
N GLU A 630 5.61 -28.22 9.54
CA GLU A 630 6.46 -27.44 10.43
C GLU A 630 6.35 -25.98 10.05
N GLY A 631 6.13 -25.09 11.02
CA GLY A 631 6.07 -23.64 10.82
C GLY A 631 6.78 -22.90 11.95
N VAL A 632 6.84 -21.59 11.80
CA VAL A 632 7.45 -20.69 12.78
C VAL A 632 6.38 -19.71 13.28
N ILE A 633 6.29 -19.52 14.58
CA ILE A 633 5.38 -18.52 15.16
C ILE A 633 5.79 -17.13 14.67
N SER A 634 4.95 -16.52 13.84
CA SER A 634 5.17 -15.23 13.18
C SER A 634 4.49 -14.05 13.88
N GLY A 635 3.53 -14.35 14.79
CA GLY A 635 2.79 -13.34 15.54
C GLY A 635 2.14 -13.94 16.78
N VAL A 636 2.07 -13.17 17.87
CA VAL A 636 1.36 -13.57 19.10
C VAL A 636 0.43 -12.44 19.52
N ALA A 637 -0.81 -12.78 19.84
CA ALA A 637 -1.85 -11.88 20.30
C ALA A 637 -2.68 -12.52 21.42
N SER A 638 -3.51 -11.74 22.10
CA SER A 638 -4.36 -12.25 23.18
C SER A 638 -5.37 -13.31 22.75
N TYR A 639 -5.71 -13.38 21.46
CA TYR A 639 -6.65 -14.35 20.90
C TYR A 639 -5.98 -15.58 20.24
N GLY A 640 -4.64 -15.62 20.18
CA GLY A 640 -3.93 -16.74 19.60
C GLY A 640 -2.57 -16.37 19.01
N MET A 641 -2.01 -17.26 18.21
CA MET A 641 -0.74 -17.07 17.55
C MET A 641 -0.83 -17.33 16.05
N TYR A 642 -0.12 -16.55 15.27
CA TYR A 642 0.06 -16.77 13.84
C TYR A 642 1.28 -17.65 13.61
N VAL A 643 1.16 -18.59 12.71
CA VAL A 643 2.25 -19.50 12.31
C VAL A 643 2.47 -19.36 10.81
N GLU A 644 3.71 -19.05 10.42
CA GLU A 644 4.14 -18.96 9.03
C GLU A 644 4.83 -20.25 8.61
N LEU A 645 4.41 -20.79 7.48
CA LEU A 645 4.97 -21.99 6.86
C LEU A 645 6.17 -21.64 5.96
N PRO A 646 7.03 -22.60 5.61
CA PRO A 646 8.17 -22.36 4.72
C PRO A 646 7.80 -21.80 3.33
N ASN A 647 6.57 -22.02 2.88
CA ASN A 647 6.03 -21.48 1.64
C ASN A 647 5.39 -20.08 1.81
N THR A 648 5.66 -19.37 2.92
CA THR A 648 5.13 -18.04 3.24
C THR A 648 3.62 -17.96 3.53
N VAL A 649 2.93 -19.09 3.63
CA VAL A 649 1.53 -19.11 4.06
C VAL A 649 1.47 -18.92 5.57
N GLU A 650 0.61 -18.02 6.03
CA GLU A 650 0.37 -17.73 7.46
C GLU A 650 -1.06 -18.13 7.86
N GLY A 651 -1.21 -18.82 8.99
CA GLY A 651 -2.50 -19.19 9.55
C GLY A 651 -2.55 -18.94 11.06
N LEU A 652 -3.77 -18.93 11.60
CA LEU A 652 -4.04 -18.64 13.02
C LEU A 652 -4.25 -19.92 13.80
N VAL A 653 -3.48 -20.11 14.88
CA VAL A 653 -3.81 -21.01 15.97
C VAL A 653 -4.55 -20.22 17.04
N HIS A 654 -5.86 -20.38 17.13
CA HIS A 654 -6.67 -19.64 18.08
C HIS A 654 -6.43 -20.14 19.51
N VAL A 655 -6.37 -19.24 20.51
CA VAL A 655 -6.07 -19.60 21.91
C VAL A 655 -7.04 -20.66 22.47
N THR A 656 -8.29 -20.70 21.99
CA THR A 656 -9.27 -21.72 22.40
C THR A 656 -8.99 -23.13 21.89
N SER A 657 -8.13 -23.30 20.88
CA SER A 657 -7.66 -24.61 20.41
C SER A 657 -6.55 -25.19 21.31
N LEU A 658 -5.94 -24.36 22.15
CA LEU A 658 -4.95 -24.77 23.14
C LEU A 658 -5.68 -25.31 24.37
N THR A 659 -6.03 -26.60 24.36
CA THR A 659 -6.88 -27.23 25.38
C THR A 659 -6.12 -27.80 26.57
N ASP A 660 -4.79 -27.75 26.54
CA ASP A 660 -3.89 -28.30 27.55
C ASP A 660 -3.72 -27.38 28.78
N ASP A 661 -4.01 -26.08 28.62
CA ASP A 661 -3.89 -25.08 29.70
C ASP A 661 -4.74 -23.84 29.40
N TYR A 662 -4.82 -22.90 30.36
CA TYR A 662 -5.29 -21.53 30.14
C TYR A 662 -4.09 -20.64 29.84
N TYR A 663 -4.08 -20.00 28.67
CA TYR A 663 -2.96 -19.18 28.21
C TYR A 663 -3.22 -17.71 28.37
N GLN A 664 -2.33 -17.03 29.11
CA GLN A 664 -2.33 -15.60 29.31
C GLN A 664 -1.33 -14.94 28.33
N TYR A 665 -1.78 -13.85 27.69
CA TYR A 665 -0.93 -13.07 26.81
C TYR A 665 -0.15 -12.01 27.59
N PHE A 666 1.16 -11.96 27.38
CA PHE A 666 2.07 -10.96 27.92
C PHE A 666 2.51 -10.02 26.81
N GLU A 667 2.01 -8.78 26.86
CA GLU A 667 2.26 -7.77 25.83
C GLU A 667 3.75 -7.34 25.81
N ASP A 668 4.41 -7.31 26.98
CA ASP A 668 5.82 -6.86 27.13
C ASP A 668 6.82 -7.85 26.51
N THR A 669 6.46 -9.13 26.35
CA THR A 669 7.34 -10.18 25.80
C THR A 669 6.78 -10.83 24.54
N PHE A 670 5.55 -10.46 24.12
CA PHE A 670 4.83 -11.09 23.02
C PHE A 670 4.75 -12.61 23.13
N GLU A 671 4.35 -13.09 24.31
CA GLU A 671 4.25 -14.50 24.62
C GLU A 671 2.83 -14.88 25.07
N LEU A 672 2.45 -16.13 24.76
CA LEU A 672 1.37 -16.82 25.46
C LEU A 672 2.00 -17.78 26.48
N VAL A 673 1.60 -17.64 27.75
CA VAL A 673 2.14 -18.46 28.86
C VAL A 673 1.00 -19.22 29.51
N GLY A 674 1.12 -20.51 29.61
CA GLY A 674 0.16 -21.39 30.31
C GLY A 674 0.25 -21.21 31.82
N GLU A 675 -0.91 -21.02 32.48
CA GLU A 675 -0.99 -20.74 33.92
C GLU A 675 -0.51 -21.92 34.78
N VAL A 676 -0.75 -23.14 34.37
CA VAL A 676 -0.45 -24.36 35.12
C VAL A 676 0.84 -25.05 34.61
N THR A 677 0.92 -25.18 33.28
CA THR A 677 2.04 -25.89 32.62
C THR A 677 3.29 -25.05 32.53
N ASN A 678 3.19 -23.74 32.67
CA ASN A 678 4.25 -22.76 32.40
C ASN A 678 4.87 -22.95 31.00
N ARG A 679 4.07 -23.44 30.03
CA ARG A 679 4.48 -23.58 28.65
C ARG A 679 4.43 -22.22 27.96
N HIS A 680 5.50 -21.88 27.26
CA HIS A 680 5.63 -20.60 26.54
C HIS A 680 5.52 -20.82 25.06
N TYR A 681 4.72 -19.99 24.39
CA TYR A 681 4.70 -19.84 22.94
C TYR A 681 5.22 -18.44 22.58
N LYS A 682 6.38 -18.42 21.91
CA LYS A 682 7.12 -17.20 21.58
C LYS A 682 7.26 -17.03 20.07
N LEU A 683 7.42 -15.80 19.65
CA LEU A 683 7.80 -15.49 18.29
C LEU A 683 9.13 -16.14 17.91
N GLY A 684 9.23 -16.61 16.63
CA GLY A 684 10.41 -17.34 16.14
C GLY A 684 10.47 -18.82 16.55
N GLN A 685 9.57 -19.28 17.44
CA GLN A 685 9.54 -20.67 17.86
C GLN A 685 9.00 -21.57 16.75
N LYS A 686 9.70 -22.68 16.47
CA LYS A 686 9.23 -23.72 15.58
C LYS A 686 8.13 -24.54 16.25
N VAL A 687 7.06 -24.78 15.50
CA VAL A 687 5.91 -25.58 15.94
C VAL A 687 5.43 -26.46 14.80
N TYR A 688 4.76 -27.57 15.15
CA TYR A 688 4.02 -28.36 14.18
C TYR A 688 2.55 -28.00 14.24
N ILE A 689 1.96 -27.77 13.07
CA ILE A 689 0.57 -27.42 12.93
C ILE A 689 -0.15 -28.37 11.99
N ARG A 690 -1.45 -28.51 12.20
CA ARG A 690 -2.37 -29.15 11.26
C ARG A 690 -3.33 -28.09 10.74
N VAL A 691 -3.60 -28.13 9.45
CA VAL A 691 -4.62 -27.27 8.81
C VAL A 691 -5.99 -27.81 9.17
N ILE A 692 -6.80 -27.03 9.88
CA ILE A 692 -8.14 -27.45 10.34
C ILE A 692 -9.28 -26.81 9.60
N GLY A 693 -9.07 -25.62 9.02
CA GLY A 693 -10.11 -24.89 8.30
C GLY A 693 -9.55 -23.79 7.43
N VAL A 694 -10.29 -23.47 6.40
CA VAL A 694 -10.00 -22.34 5.53
C VAL A 694 -11.32 -21.66 5.17
N ASP A 695 -11.36 -20.34 5.29
CA ASP A 695 -12.44 -19.51 4.80
C ASP A 695 -11.93 -18.66 3.63
N GLU A 696 -12.30 -19.04 2.40
CA GLU A 696 -11.88 -18.34 1.19
C GLU A 696 -12.53 -16.96 1.04
N ILE A 697 -13.73 -16.74 1.64
CA ILE A 697 -14.42 -15.45 1.57
C ILE A 697 -13.72 -14.44 2.47
N VAL A 698 -13.42 -14.86 3.70
CA VAL A 698 -12.73 -14.06 4.71
C VAL A 698 -11.21 -14.11 4.51
N ARG A 699 -10.71 -15.07 3.70
CA ARG A 699 -9.29 -15.30 3.40
C ARG A 699 -8.48 -15.60 4.65
N THR A 700 -9.04 -16.42 5.54
CA THR A 700 -8.39 -16.86 6.78
C THR A 700 -8.08 -18.36 6.72
N ILE A 701 -6.99 -18.73 7.36
CA ILE A 701 -6.52 -20.10 7.46
C ILE A 701 -6.38 -20.41 8.94
N ASP A 702 -7.07 -21.46 9.39
CA ASP A 702 -7.05 -21.90 10.77
C ASP A 702 -6.18 -23.12 10.94
N PHE A 703 -5.30 -23.05 11.92
CA PHE A 703 -4.38 -24.09 12.31
C PHE A 703 -4.67 -24.58 13.73
N GLU A 704 -4.29 -25.82 14.04
CA GLU A 704 -4.14 -26.33 15.39
C GLU A 704 -2.74 -26.84 15.64
N LEU A 705 -2.26 -26.75 16.87
CA LEU A 705 -0.98 -27.36 17.23
C LEU A 705 -1.10 -28.90 17.24
N THR A 706 -0.07 -29.55 16.76
CA THR A 706 0.03 -31.03 16.80
C THR A 706 1.44 -31.42 17.21
N GLU A 707 1.62 -32.69 17.58
CA GLU A 707 2.95 -33.24 17.80
C GLU A 707 3.59 -33.66 16.48
N ALA A 708 4.91 -33.63 16.41
CA ALA A 708 5.64 -34.21 15.28
C ALA A 708 5.20 -35.66 15.11
N THR A 709 4.44 -35.96 14.09
CA THR A 709 4.13 -37.38 13.78
C THR A 709 5.43 -38.08 13.40
N GLY A 710 5.86 -39.04 14.23
CA GLY A 710 7.09 -39.76 14.03
C GLY A 710 7.21 -40.31 12.60
N THR A 711 8.36 -40.00 12.00
CA THR A 711 8.98 -40.62 10.84
C THR A 711 8.09 -41.30 9.80
N GLY A 712 7.48 -40.49 8.96
CA GLY A 712 7.13 -40.84 7.59
C GLY A 712 7.91 -39.88 6.68
N GLU A 713 8.87 -40.41 5.91
CA GLU A 713 9.59 -39.59 4.91
C GLU A 713 8.60 -38.95 3.94
N MET A 714 8.48 -37.62 3.99
CA MET A 714 7.75 -36.88 2.96
C MET A 714 8.69 -36.65 1.77
N LYS A 715 8.56 -37.42 0.73
CA LYS A 715 9.01 -37.06 -0.61
C LYS A 715 7.81 -36.53 -1.40
N ASN A 716 7.90 -35.26 -1.77
CA ASN A 716 6.99 -34.59 -2.74
C ASN A 716 5.48 -34.74 -2.47
N GLY A 717 4.99 -34.37 -1.25
CA GLY A 717 3.55 -34.20 -1.04
C GLY A 717 2.65 -35.41 -1.30
N LYS A 718 3.19 -36.63 -1.30
CA LYS A 718 2.40 -37.87 -1.36
C LYS A 718 2.94 -38.88 -0.36
N ARG A 719 2.02 -39.37 0.50
CA ARG A 719 2.24 -40.50 1.37
C ARG A 719 2.57 -41.74 0.53
N ILE A 720 3.70 -42.37 0.82
CA ILE A 720 3.96 -43.72 0.32
C ILE A 720 3.76 -44.61 1.54
N ASP A 721 2.73 -45.48 1.45
CA ASP A 721 2.48 -46.59 2.41
C ASP A 721 3.61 -47.61 2.35
#